data_e33695e6b43a5b09667d73df617416b5
#
_entry.id   e33695e6b43a5b09667d73df617416b5
#
_cell.length_a   1.000
_cell.length_b   1.000
_cell.length_c   1.000
_cell.angle_alpha   90.00
_cell.angle_beta   90.00
_cell.angle_gamma   90.00
#
_symmetry.space_group_name_H-M   'P 1'
#
loop_
_entity.id
_entity.type
_entity.pdbx_description
1 polymer ?
#
loop_
_entity_poly.entity_id
_entity_poly.type
_entity_poly.pdbx_seq_one_letter_code
_entity_poly.pdbx_strand_id
1 'polypeptide(L)'
;MKKTILSLVLASMAGAAVAQNTASSLKDAYNDYFTIGVAVNKRNIAEAEQVALIKKEFNSITAENDMKPVSVHPREGVWHWEGADSVANFCRQNGIKLRGHCLCWHSQFCDWMFYDKKGKMVKKEVFYQRLREHIHAVVNRYKDIVYAWDVVNEAMSDGGSAWPGRQSNPYRESTLYKLCGDEFIAKAFEFAHEADPNAVLFYNDYNAADPGKRDRICNMVKKMQEAGVPITGIGMQGHYNIYGPSEEDIDAAITKYSELVKHIHITELDLRTNTEQGGQLQFSRGSAAPMASYMSTLQEDQYARIFRIFRKHKDVIDNVTFWNLSDRDSWLGVNNHPLPFDENYKPKKSYGVIKDFNAALDNAVPKEDFRPNELNQPGQEYPQVNSEGYARFRVVAPDAKSVIVSLGLGGRGGTVLRKDKDGVWTGTTDGPMDEGFHYYHLTIDGGVVNDPGAQNYYGSVRWESGIEIPAHDRDFYALKNVPHGNIQEIQFWSESTQSMKRAFVYTPANYGQPNKKGKIDRYPVLYLQHGWGEDETAWSRQGHAGLILDNLIADGKCAPCMIVMTYGMTNELKWGHMNEFDWTAFQRVLMDELVPYVDSHFFTIADRDHRAMTGLSMGGMETRMATLARPEMFGYWGLFSGGIYEPKDLQNVKAPRRIFLSCGERENPDRINQAVNELKSAGFDAYGHVSP
;
A
#
# COMPACT_ATOMS: atom_id res chain seq x y z
N MET A 1 -45.89 37.90 -54.51
CA MET A 1 -46.00 38.44 -53.19
C MET A 1 -46.37 37.32 -52.17
N LYS A 2 -45.45 36.76 -51.53
CA LYS A 2 -45.67 35.93 -50.30
C LYS A 2 -44.48 36.16 -49.39
N LYS A 3 -44.71 36.90 -48.30
CA LYS A 3 -43.75 37.12 -47.24
C LYS A 3 -43.67 35.89 -46.36
N THR A 4 -42.51 35.24 -46.28
CA THR A 4 -42.22 34.18 -45.33
C THR A 4 -41.61 34.81 -44.10
N ILE A 5 -42.30 34.71 -42.99
CA ILE A 5 -41.84 35.14 -41.64
C ILE A 5 -40.99 34.01 -41.11
N LEU A 6 -39.68 34.26 -40.89
CA LEU A 6 -38.75 33.37 -40.24
C LEU A 6 -38.78 33.64 -38.76
N SER A 7 -39.43 32.80 -37.97
CA SER A 7 -39.39 32.86 -36.51
C SER A 7 -38.08 32.26 -35.98
N LEU A 8 -37.20 33.11 -35.46
CA LEU A 8 -36.05 32.71 -34.67
C LEU A 8 -36.56 32.26 -33.30
N VAL A 9 -36.46 30.97 -33.04
CA VAL A 9 -36.54 30.44 -31.67
C VAL A 9 -35.13 30.53 -31.07
N LEU A 10 -34.89 31.54 -30.22
CA LEU A 10 -33.73 31.53 -29.33
C LEU A 10 -33.99 30.50 -28.23
N ALA A 11 -33.36 29.37 -28.32
CA ALA A 11 -33.22 28.48 -27.20
C ALA A 11 -32.20 29.10 -26.21
N SER A 12 -32.68 29.65 -25.15
CA SER A 12 -31.86 30.04 -23.99
C SER A 12 -31.36 28.80 -23.31
N MET A 13 -30.17 28.34 -23.66
CA MET A 13 -29.41 27.45 -22.81
C MET A 13 -28.93 28.29 -21.61
N ALA A 14 -29.70 28.26 -20.54
CA ALA A 14 -29.20 28.65 -19.24
C ALA A 14 -28.18 27.56 -18.82
N GLY A 15 -26.93 27.75 -19.21
CA GLY A 15 -25.83 27.05 -18.58
C GLY A 15 -25.82 27.51 -17.12
N ALA A 16 -26.15 26.63 -16.21
CA ALA A 16 -25.84 26.84 -14.81
C ALA A 16 -24.32 27.02 -14.72
N ALA A 17 -23.87 28.25 -14.62
CA ALA A 17 -22.50 28.54 -14.25
C ALA A 17 -22.33 27.99 -12.83
N VAL A 18 -21.68 26.86 -12.72
CA VAL A 18 -21.26 26.33 -11.43
C VAL A 18 -20.32 27.37 -10.86
N ALA A 19 -20.74 28.04 -9.79
CA ALA A 19 -19.95 29.08 -9.16
C ALA A 19 -18.65 28.45 -8.65
N GLN A 20 -17.53 28.90 -9.19
CA GLN A 20 -16.21 28.53 -8.68
C GLN A 20 -16.14 28.93 -7.21
N ASN A 21 -15.79 27.98 -6.33
CA ASN A 21 -15.62 28.27 -4.92
C ASN A 21 -14.38 29.18 -4.75
N THR A 22 -14.60 30.46 -4.50
CA THR A 22 -13.55 31.48 -4.33
C THR A 22 -12.99 31.53 -2.91
N ALA A 23 -13.30 30.53 -2.07
CA ALA A 23 -12.85 30.48 -0.69
C ALA A 23 -11.32 30.62 -0.58
N SER A 24 -10.89 31.43 0.39
CA SER A 24 -9.46 31.73 0.56
C SER A 24 -8.69 30.62 1.29
N SER A 25 -9.41 29.75 2.01
CA SER A 25 -8.84 28.68 2.85
C SER A 25 -9.78 27.47 2.93
N LEU A 26 -9.30 26.35 3.50
CA LEU A 26 -10.13 25.17 3.77
C LEU A 26 -11.28 25.49 4.73
N LYS A 27 -11.00 26.14 5.86
CA LYS A 27 -12.06 26.48 6.83
C LYS A 27 -13.14 27.37 6.24
N ASP A 28 -12.79 28.28 5.31
CA ASP A 28 -13.76 29.14 4.64
C ASP A 28 -14.61 28.35 3.64
N ALA A 29 -14.00 27.42 2.91
CA ALA A 29 -14.69 26.55 1.96
C ALA A 29 -15.75 25.65 2.63
N TYR A 30 -15.49 25.25 3.87
CA TYR A 30 -16.36 24.32 4.60
C TYR A 30 -17.20 24.98 5.69
N ASN A 31 -17.27 26.32 5.74
CA ASN A 31 -17.98 27.06 6.78
C ASN A 31 -19.46 26.66 6.93
N ASP A 32 -20.12 26.29 5.83
CA ASP A 32 -21.53 25.86 5.80
C ASP A 32 -21.71 24.34 5.97
N TYR A 33 -20.64 23.61 6.24
CA TYR A 33 -20.64 22.14 6.35
C TYR A 33 -20.19 21.67 7.73
N PHE A 34 -18.93 21.84 8.05
CA PHE A 34 -18.30 21.35 9.28
C PHE A 34 -16.99 22.14 9.56
N THR A 35 -16.48 22.03 10.76
CA THR A 35 -15.17 22.58 11.09
C THR A 35 -14.05 21.76 10.46
N ILE A 36 -13.01 22.45 9.98
CA ILE A 36 -11.77 21.81 9.51
C ILE A 36 -10.72 21.92 10.60
N GLY A 37 -10.26 20.77 11.05
CA GLY A 37 -9.29 20.63 12.13
C GLY A 37 -7.93 20.14 11.66
N VAL A 38 -6.96 20.29 12.57
CA VAL A 38 -5.59 19.77 12.40
C VAL A 38 -5.04 19.28 13.73
N ALA A 39 -4.39 18.11 13.73
CA ALA A 39 -3.63 17.64 14.88
C ALA A 39 -2.26 18.34 14.90
N VAL A 40 -1.91 18.88 16.06
CA VAL A 40 -0.66 19.62 16.27
C VAL A 40 -0.02 19.28 17.60
N ASN A 41 1.27 19.54 17.71
CA ASN A 41 2.04 19.49 18.94
C ASN A 41 2.61 20.88 19.28
N LYS A 42 3.17 21.02 20.46
CA LYS A 42 3.71 22.30 20.95
C LYS A 42 4.76 22.94 20.02
N ARG A 43 5.47 22.15 19.19
CA ARG A 43 6.44 22.68 18.22
C ARG A 43 5.74 23.38 17.07
N ASN A 44 4.67 22.79 16.51
CA ASN A 44 3.92 23.39 15.40
C ASN A 44 3.34 24.77 15.76
N ILE A 45 2.96 24.98 17.02
CA ILE A 45 2.41 26.27 17.52
C ILE A 45 3.50 27.26 17.99
N ALA A 46 4.78 26.88 17.94
CA ALA A 46 5.90 27.77 18.26
C ALA A 46 6.56 28.38 17.01
N GLU A 47 6.43 27.73 15.84
CA GLU A 47 7.05 28.13 14.59
C GLU A 47 6.15 29.08 13.80
N ALA A 48 6.62 30.29 13.50
CA ALA A 48 5.81 31.36 12.91
C ALA A 48 5.13 30.97 11.57
N GLU A 49 5.82 30.25 10.69
CA GLU A 49 5.27 29.79 9.40
C GLU A 49 4.13 28.80 9.62
N GLN A 50 4.31 27.84 10.54
CA GLN A 50 3.31 26.84 10.86
C GLN A 50 2.09 27.47 11.54
N VAL A 51 2.31 28.39 12.47
CA VAL A 51 1.24 29.18 13.11
C VAL A 51 0.42 29.94 12.07
N ALA A 52 1.08 30.58 11.10
CA ALA A 52 0.38 31.31 10.04
C ALA A 52 -0.49 30.35 9.19
N LEU A 53 0.02 29.17 8.84
CA LEU A 53 -0.72 28.15 8.11
C LEU A 53 -1.91 27.62 8.92
N ILE A 54 -1.70 27.27 10.19
CA ILE A 54 -2.77 26.80 11.09
C ILE A 54 -3.90 27.84 11.17
N LYS A 55 -3.57 29.08 11.43
CA LYS A 55 -4.57 30.17 11.56
C LYS A 55 -5.31 30.46 10.27
N LYS A 56 -4.66 30.29 9.13
CA LYS A 56 -5.26 30.49 7.81
C LYS A 56 -6.25 29.38 7.46
N GLU A 57 -5.86 28.12 7.64
CA GLU A 57 -6.56 26.99 7.04
C GLU A 57 -7.55 26.29 7.99
N PHE A 58 -7.34 26.38 9.32
CA PHE A 58 -8.05 25.56 10.29
C PHE A 58 -8.79 26.38 11.34
N ASN A 59 -9.93 25.86 11.82
CA ASN A 59 -10.74 26.44 12.90
C ASN A 59 -10.98 25.48 14.07
N SER A 60 -10.35 24.28 14.03
CA SER A 60 -10.30 23.31 15.12
C SER A 60 -8.89 22.73 15.26
N ILE A 61 -8.49 22.40 16.47
CA ILE A 61 -7.20 21.75 16.77
C ILE A 61 -7.45 20.51 17.63
N THR A 62 -6.63 19.48 17.42
CA THR A 62 -6.48 18.33 18.31
C THR A 62 -5.01 18.30 18.77
N ALA A 63 -4.76 18.11 20.07
CA ALA A 63 -3.41 17.90 20.58
C ALA A 63 -2.95 16.47 20.23
N GLU A 64 -1.99 16.34 19.29
CA GLU A 64 -1.53 15.05 18.78
C GLU A 64 -1.09 14.11 19.89
N ASN A 65 -0.24 14.59 20.81
CA ASN A 65 0.31 13.81 21.91
C ASN A 65 0.21 14.49 23.28
N ASP A 66 0.11 15.81 23.32
CA ASP A 66 0.29 16.60 24.53
C ASP A 66 -0.83 16.41 25.58
N MET A 67 -2.02 15.88 25.16
CA MET A 67 -3.14 15.57 26.07
C MET A 67 -3.30 14.08 26.39
N LYS A 68 -2.46 13.20 25.83
CA LYS A 68 -2.53 11.75 26.10
C LYS A 68 -2.12 11.44 27.53
N PRO A 69 -2.65 10.35 28.16
CA PRO A 69 -2.38 10.00 29.56
C PRO A 69 -0.91 9.96 29.92
N VAL A 70 -0.05 9.34 29.07
CA VAL A 70 1.41 9.28 29.34
C VAL A 70 2.08 10.65 29.36
N SER A 71 1.51 11.63 28.65
CA SER A 71 2.04 12.99 28.61
C SER A 71 1.62 13.81 29.81
N VAL A 72 0.32 13.78 30.16
CA VAL A 72 -0.22 14.65 31.22
C VAL A 72 -0.16 14.04 32.62
N HIS A 73 -0.22 12.68 32.76
CA HIS A 73 -0.26 11.99 34.06
C HIS A 73 0.67 10.76 34.09
N PRO A 74 1.99 10.94 33.86
CA PRO A 74 2.93 9.83 33.64
C PRO A 74 3.14 8.92 34.85
N ARG A 75 2.87 9.41 36.06
CA ARG A 75 3.00 8.67 37.34
C ARG A 75 1.90 9.08 38.29
N GLU A 76 1.57 8.21 39.24
CA GLU A 76 0.56 8.46 40.28
C GLU A 76 0.85 9.78 41.03
N GLY A 77 -0.11 10.71 40.98
CA GLY A 77 -0.01 12.04 41.62
C GLY A 77 0.95 13.01 40.92
N VAL A 78 1.54 12.67 39.76
CA VAL A 78 2.46 13.55 39.04
C VAL A 78 1.81 14.02 37.73
N TRP A 79 1.65 15.33 37.58
CA TRP A 79 0.99 15.96 36.45
C TRP A 79 1.96 16.85 35.68
N HIS A 80 1.94 16.70 34.32
CA HIS A 80 2.70 17.51 33.38
C HIS A 80 1.75 18.25 32.45
N TRP A 81 1.39 19.45 32.82
CA TRP A 81 0.37 20.24 32.09
C TRP A 81 0.94 21.11 30.96
N GLU A 82 2.24 21.36 30.95
CA GLU A 82 2.89 22.36 30.11
C GLU A 82 2.54 22.20 28.61
N GLY A 83 2.64 20.99 28.07
CA GLY A 83 2.32 20.73 26.66
C GLY A 83 0.85 20.99 26.34
N ALA A 84 -0.04 20.38 27.13
CA ALA A 84 -1.48 20.53 26.96
C ALA A 84 -1.95 21.98 27.19
N ASP A 85 -1.41 22.67 28.21
CA ASP A 85 -1.69 24.08 28.46
C ASP A 85 -1.25 24.98 27.29
N SER A 86 -0.09 24.68 26.70
CA SER A 86 0.42 25.43 25.55
C SER A 86 -0.54 25.37 24.37
N VAL A 87 -1.04 24.18 24.02
CA VAL A 87 -2.03 23.99 22.94
C VAL A 87 -3.36 24.66 23.33
N ALA A 88 -3.85 24.45 24.54
CA ALA A 88 -5.11 25.06 24.99
C ALA A 88 -5.05 26.60 24.98
N ASN A 89 -3.95 27.18 25.47
CA ASN A 89 -3.76 28.65 25.45
C ASN A 89 -3.64 29.21 24.04
N PHE A 90 -2.96 28.50 23.14
CA PHE A 90 -2.92 28.87 21.73
C PHE A 90 -4.33 28.93 21.13
N CYS A 91 -5.16 27.93 21.42
CA CYS A 91 -6.55 27.89 20.97
C CYS A 91 -7.36 29.05 21.53
N ARG A 92 -7.29 29.35 22.84
CA ARG A 92 -7.97 30.47 23.49
C ARG A 92 -7.59 31.83 22.87
N GLN A 93 -6.27 32.02 22.67
CA GLN A 93 -5.75 33.30 22.15
C GLN A 93 -6.13 33.56 20.68
N ASN A 94 -6.37 32.50 19.91
CA ASN A 94 -6.65 32.58 18.47
C ASN A 94 -8.11 32.30 18.10
N GLY A 95 -9.00 32.05 19.09
CA GLY A 95 -10.42 31.73 18.84
C GLY A 95 -10.61 30.42 18.06
N ILE A 96 -9.69 29.44 18.22
CA ILE A 96 -9.73 28.15 17.57
C ILE A 96 -10.33 27.12 18.55
N LYS A 97 -11.23 26.28 18.09
CA LYS A 97 -11.83 25.22 18.91
C LYS A 97 -10.79 24.15 19.25
N LEU A 98 -10.88 23.54 20.43
CA LEU A 98 -10.00 22.47 20.86
C LEU A 98 -10.77 21.17 21.05
N ARG A 99 -10.29 20.10 20.45
CA ARG A 99 -10.76 18.74 20.61
C ARG A 99 -9.79 17.96 21.50
N GLY A 100 -10.27 17.34 22.55
CA GLY A 100 -9.46 16.61 23.52
C GLY A 100 -9.19 15.17 23.06
N HIS A 101 -7.93 14.76 23.00
CA HIS A 101 -7.50 13.43 22.60
C HIS A 101 -6.36 12.96 23.48
N CYS A 102 -6.51 11.88 24.22
CA CYS A 102 -7.71 11.10 24.56
C CYS A 102 -7.68 10.76 26.04
N LEU A 103 -8.83 10.40 26.63
CA LEU A 103 -8.92 10.17 28.08
C LEU A 103 -8.55 8.73 28.46
N CYS A 104 -8.90 7.73 27.63
CA CYS A 104 -8.61 6.32 27.88
C CYS A 104 -8.25 5.60 26.58
N TRP A 105 -7.07 5.02 26.50
CA TRP A 105 -6.58 4.30 25.34
C TRP A 105 -5.68 3.13 25.76
N HIS A 106 -5.71 2.01 25.08
CA HIS A 106 -4.90 0.83 25.37
C HIS A 106 -3.39 1.03 25.09
N SER A 107 -3.06 2.00 24.23
CA SER A 107 -1.71 2.45 23.91
C SER A 107 -1.44 3.81 24.57
N GLN A 108 -0.18 4.18 24.79
CA GLN A 108 0.21 5.44 25.45
C GLN A 108 -0.58 5.73 26.75
N PHE A 109 -0.89 4.67 27.49
CA PHE A 109 -1.52 4.69 28.81
C PHE A 109 -0.51 4.28 29.88
N CYS A 110 -0.70 4.71 31.13
CA CYS A 110 0.35 4.59 32.13
C CYS A 110 0.26 3.28 32.93
N ASP A 111 1.36 2.56 33.06
CA ASP A 111 1.44 1.28 33.80
C ASP A 111 1.02 1.42 35.26
N TRP A 112 1.31 2.56 35.91
CA TRP A 112 0.93 2.79 37.28
C TRP A 112 -0.59 2.72 37.52
N MET A 113 -1.40 2.91 36.50
CA MET A 113 -2.86 2.76 36.62
C MET A 113 -3.26 1.30 36.82
N PHE A 114 -2.49 0.36 36.27
CA PHE A 114 -2.79 -1.08 36.27
C PHE A 114 -2.07 -1.84 37.37
N TYR A 115 -0.92 -1.32 37.85
CA TYR A 115 -0.05 -2.06 38.76
C TYR A 115 0.18 -1.29 40.08
N ASP A 116 0.39 -2.04 41.14
CA ASP A 116 0.85 -1.51 42.42
C ASP A 116 2.38 -1.30 42.41
N LYS A 117 2.91 -0.74 43.51
CA LYS A 117 4.36 -0.49 43.67
C LYS A 117 5.23 -1.77 43.67
N LYS A 118 4.60 -2.95 43.77
CA LYS A 118 5.28 -4.26 43.70
C LYS A 118 5.12 -4.90 42.29
N GLY A 119 4.55 -4.20 41.33
CA GLY A 119 4.31 -4.71 39.96
C GLY A 119 3.15 -5.71 39.87
N LYS A 120 2.31 -5.84 40.92
CA LYS A 120 1.13 -6.70 40.88
C LYS A 120 -0.06 -5.91 40.32
N MET A 121 -0.83 -6.56 39.44
CA MET A 121 -2.05 -5.98 38.90
C MET A 121 -3.03 -5.64 40.04
N VAL A 122 -3.54 -4.41 40.01
CA VAL A 122 -4.52 -3.93 40.98
C VAL A 122 -5.91 -4.54 40.75
N LYS A 123 -6.78 -4.40 41.71
CA LYS A 123 -8.20 -4.73 41.54
C LYS A 123 -8.86 -3.67 40.66
N LYS A 124 -9.94 -4.05 39.94
CA LYS A 124 -10.64 -3.14 39.03
C LYS A 124 -11.20 -1.88 39.73
N GLU A 125 -11.60 -2.00 41.00
CA GLU A 125 -12.10 -0.86 41.76
C GLU A 125 -11.00 0.21 42.01
N VAL A 126 -9.75 -0.23 42.24
CA VAL A 126 -8.61 0.68 42.38
C VAL A 126 -8.30 1.34 41.03
N PHE A 127 -8.35 0.56 39.95
CA PHE A 127 -8.18 1.09 38.61
C PHE A 127 -9.26 2.14 38.29
N TYR A 128 -10.52 1.88 38.58
CA TYR A 128 -11.61 2.83 38.32
C TYR A 128 -11.46 4.12 39.14
N GLN A 129 -11.00 4.03 40.37
CA GLN A 129 -10.66 5.24 41.17
C GLN A 129 -9.58 6.07 40.49
N ARG A 130 -8.48 5.46 40.07
CA ARG A 130 -7.38 6.13 39.33
C ARG A 130 -7.82 6.71 38.00
N LEU A 131 -8.61 5.97 37.22
CA LEU A 131 -9.18 6.42 35.95
C LEU A 131 -10.10 7.62 36.16
N ARG A 132 -10.97 7.57 37.17
CA ARG A 132 -11.88 8.68 37.52
C ARG A 132 -11.10 9.93 37.89
N GLU A 133 -10.09 9.82 38.76
CA GLU A 133 -9.21 10.94 39.12
C GLU A 133 -8.52 11.55 37.90
N HIS A 134 -7.98 10.71 37.01
CA HIS A 134 -7.36 11.15 35.78
C HIS A 134 -8.36 11.93 34.89
N ILE A 135 -9.47 11.33 34.56
CA ILE A 135 -10.49 11.93 33.69
C ILE A 135 -11.00 13.23 34.29
N HIS A 136 -11.35 13.26 35.58
CA HIS A 136 -11.83 14.47 36.26
C HIS A 136 -10.80 15.59 36.24
N ALA A 137 -9.53 15.28 36.50
CA ALA A 137 -8.47 16.28 36.50
C ALA A 137 -8.28 16.91 35.11
N VAL A 138 -8.24 16.07 34.06
CA VAL A 138 -8.01 16.53 32.69
C VAL A 138 -9.23 17.29 32.16
N VAL A 139 -10.42 16.72 32.27
CA VAL A 139 -11.66 17.35 31.74
C VAL A 139 -11.94 18.66 32.46
N ASN A 140 -11.89 18.72 33.81
CA ASN A 140 -12.15 19.94 34.54
C ASN A 140 -11.14 21.06 34.24
N ARG A 141 -9.88 20.71 33.89
CA ARG A 141 -8.85 21.70 33.56
C ARG A 141 -9.14 22.42 32.25
N TYR A 142 -9.76 21.73 31.27
CA TYR A 142 -9.93 22.23 29.90
C TYR A 142 -11.37 22.41 29.48
N LYS A 143 -12.37 22.24 30.36
CA LYS A 143 -13.80 22.35 30.03
C LYS A 143 -14.25 23.70 29.49
N ASP A 144 -13.43 24.74 29.66
CA ASP A 144 -13.69 26.08 29.12
C ASP A 144 -13.36 26.19 27.63
N ILE A 145 -12.55 25.29 27.08
CA ILE A 145 -12.05 25.35 25.69
C ILE A 145 -12.28 24.07 24.89
N VAL A 146 -12.26 22.90 25.56
CA VAL A 146 -12.48 21.61 24.88
C VAL A 146 -13.98 21.37 24.75
N TYR A 147 -14.45 21.32 23.51
CA TYR A 147 -15.87 21.09 23.20
C TYR A 147 -16.24 19.62 23.01
N ALA A 148 -15.27 18.76 22.74
CA ALA A 148 -15.45 17.34 22.43
C ALA A 148 -14.26 16.52 22.91
N TRP A 149 -14.51 15.36 23.52
CA TRP A 149 -13.48 14.44 24.01
C TRP A 149 -13.53 13.08 23.32
N ASP A 150 -12.38 12.56 22.88
CA ASP A 150 -12.19 11.13 22.68
C ASP A 150 -12.08 10.46 24.06
N VAL A 151 -13.20 9.94 24.53
CA VAL A 151 -13.26 9.36 25.88
C VAL A 151 -12.55 8.00 25.89
N VAL A 152 -12.89 7.15 24.92
CA VAL A 152 -12.23 5.86 24.72
C VAL A 152 -11.78 5.72 23.28
N ASN A 153 -10.50 5.38 23.12
CA ASN A 153 -9.86 5.18 21.84
C ASN A 153 -9.56 3.71 21.60
N GLU A 154 -9.95 3.16 20.43
CA GLU A 154 -9.55 1.86 19.88
C GLU A 154 -9.82 0.63 20.78
N ALA A 155 -10.98 0.54 21.35
CA ALA A 155 -11.36 -0.61 22.20
C ALA A 155 -11.89 -1.82 21.40
N MET A 156 -12.28 -1.62 20.12
CA MET A 156 -12.77 -2.72 19.30
C MET A 156 -11.60 -3.50 18.65
N SER A 157 -11.78 -4.82 18.50
CA SER A 157 -10.84 -5.66 17.75
C SER A 157 -10.99 -5.40 16.24
N ASP A 158 -9.92 -5.64 15.48
CA ASP A 158 -9.95 -5.55 14.02
C ASP A 158 -10.68 -6.73 13.36
N GLY A 159 -11.06 -7.73 14.15
CA GLY A 159 -11.66 -8.96 13.67
C GLY A 159 -10.60 -9.94 13.16
N GLY A 160 -11.04 -11.08 12.72
CA GLY A 160 -10.16 -12.16 12.26
C GLY A 160 -9.92 -13.19 13.37
N SER A 161 -10.70 -14.30 13.34
CA SER A 161 -10.28 -15.52 14.00
C SER A 161 -9.36 -16.25 13.04
N ALA A 162 -8.16 -16.61 13.48
CA ALA A 162 -7.27 -17.51 12.72
C ALA A 162 -7.89 -18.91 12.48
N TRP A 163 -9.07 -19.18 13.04
CA TRP A 163 -9.76 -20.46 12.95
C TRP A 163 -11.21 -20.32 12.51
N PRO A 164 -11.63 -20.96 11.43
CA PRO A 164 -13.02 -20.98 11.00
C PRO A 164 -13.95 -21.50 12.13
N GLY A 165 -15.04 -20.76 12.39
CA GLY A 165 -16.06 -21.16 13.35
C GLY A 165 -15.86 -20.73 14.81
N ARG A 166 -14.75 -20.04 15.14
CA ARG A 166 -14.56 -19.41 16.45
C ARG A 166 -15.04 -17.97 16.40
N GLN A 167 -16.06 -17.63 17.15
CA GLN A 167 -16.52 -16.26 17.29
C GLN A 167 -15.40 -15.44 17.97
N SER A 168 -14.84 -14.48 17.26
CA SER A 168 -13.78 -13.62 17.81
C SER A 168 -14.38 -12.68 18.84
N ASN A 169 -13.61 -12.41 19.90
CA ASN A 169 -13.96 -11.36 20.85
C ASN A 169 -14.14 -10.03 20.10
N PRO A 170 -15.30 -9.35 20.20
CA PRO A 170 -15.49 -8.05 19.55
C PRO A 170 -14.58 -6.96 20.09
N TYR A 171 -14.05 -7.12 21.29
CA TYR A 171 -13.19 -6.15 21.97
C TYR A 171 -11.70 -6.51 21.83
N ARG A 172 -10.85 -5.50 21.82
CA ARG A 172 -9.40 -5.64 21.83
C ARG A 172 -8.93 -6.22 23.19
N GLU A 173 -8.17 -7.31 23.16
CA GLU A 173 -7.64 -7.98 24.34
C GLU A 173 -6.45 -7.21 24.97
N SER A 174 -6.69 -5.95 25.30
CA SER A 174 -5.73 -5.06 25.96
C SER A 174 -5.64 -5.32 27.46
N THR A 175 -4.69 -4.64 28.15
CA THR A 175 -4.63 -4.67 29.62
C THR A 175 -5.89 -4.11 30.27
N LEU A 176 -6.54 -3.10 29.64
CA LEU A 176 -7.84 -2.57 30.06
C LEU A 176 -8.91 -3.67 30.05
N TYR A 177 -9.01 -4.39 28.95
CA TYR A 177 -9.99 -5.47 28.81
C TYR A 177 -9.70 -6.66 29.72
N LYS A 178 -8.44 -7.04 29.89
CA LYS A 178 -8.06 -8.14 30.79
C LYS A 178 -8.37 -7.85 32.25
N LEU A 179 -8.29 -6.58 32.66
CA LEU A 179 -8.60 -6.17 34.04
C LEU A 179 -10.11 -5.98 34.26
N CYS A 180 -10.82 -5.38 33.31
CA CYS A 180 -12.17 -4.85 33.52
C CYS A 180 -13.25 -5.46 32.60
N GLY A 181 -12.88 -6.32 31.62
CA GLY A 181 -13.80 -6.66 30.55
C GLY A 181 -14.10 -5.41 29.70
N ASP A 182 -15.28 -5.31 29.13
CA ASP A 182 -15.74 -4.14 28.37
C ASP A 182 -16.34 -3.02 29.26
N GLU A 183 -16.51 -3.28 30.55
CA GLU A 183 -17.08 -2.34 31.54
C GLU A 183 -16.30 -1.02 31.62
N PHE A 184 -14.96 -1.05 31.38
CA PHE A 184 -14.14 0.17 31.43
C PHE A 184 -14.60 1.24 30.44
N ILE A 185 -15.19 0.85 29.31
CA ILE A 185 -15.69 1.79 28.28
C ILE A 185 -16.81 2.63 28.90
N ALA A 186 -17.84 1.97 29.44
CA ALA A 186 -18.97 2.67 30.09
C ALA A 186 -18.48 3.57 31.26
N LYS A 187 -17.59 3.06 32.10
CA LYS A 187 -17.05 3.82 33.25
C LYS A 187 -16.28 5.07 32.81
N ALA A 188 -15.47 5.00 31.75
CA ALA A 188 -14.77 6.17 31.24
C ALA A 188 -15.76 7.26 30.76
N PHE A 189 -16.85 6.88 30.07
CA PHE A 189 -17.88 7.82 29.63
C PHE A 189 -18.65 8.42 30.81
N GLU A 190 -19.02 7.62 31.80
CA GLU A 190 -19.67 8.10 33.05
C GLU A 190 -18.78 9.15 33.74
N PHE A 191 -17.49 8.87 33.93
CA PHE A 191 -16.55 9.79 34.58
C PHE A 191 -16.31 11.06 33.76
N ALA A 192 -16.27 11.00 32.42
CA ALA A 192 -16.15 12.17 31.59
C ALA A 192 -17.40 13.06 31.68
N HIS A 193 -18.59 12.47 31.66
CA HIS A 193 -19.85 13.21 31.82
C HIS A 193 -20.02 13.81 33.22
N GLU A 194 -19.60 13.11 34.27
CA GLU A 194 -19.57 13.64 35.63
C GLU A 194 -18.71 14.93 35.72
N ALA A 195 -17.59 14.95 35.00
CA ALA A 195 -16.64 16.09 35.01
C ALA A 195 -17.14 17.27 34.15
N ASP A 196 -17.74 16.99 32.99
CA ASP A 196 -18.37 17.98 32.11
C ASP A 196 -19.60 17.44 31.40
N PRO A 197 -20.81 17.70 31.92
CA PRO A 197 -22.05 17.26 31.28
C PRO A 197 -22.36 17.89 29.92
N ASN A 198 -21.64 18.96 29.55
CA ASN A 198 -21.87 19.71 28.31
C ASN A 198 -20.95 19.28 27.16
N ALA A 199 -19.87 18.57 27.45
CA ALA A 199 -18.94 18.10 26.44
C ALA A 199 -19.57 17.01 25.55
N VAL A 200 -19.26 17.04 24.26
CA VAL A 200 -19.60 15.93 23.35
C VAL A 200 -18.61 14.79 23.58
N LEU A 201 -19.11 13.58 23.85
CA LEU A 201 -18.32 12.45 24.27
C LEU A 201 -18.26 11.39 23.15
N PHE A 202 -17.06 11.15 22.64
CA PHE A 202 -16.81 10.27 21.49
C PHE A 202 -16.17 8.94 21.88
N TYR A 203 -16.63 7.89 21.24
CA TYR A 203 -15.85 6.69 21.00
C TYR A 203 -15.09 6.87 19.68
N ASN A 204 -13.77 6.68 19.66
CA ASN A 204 -12.91 6.91 18.50
C ASN A 204 -12.18 5.63 18.08
N ASP A 205 -12.16 5.32 16.77
CA ASP A 205 -11.46 4.11 16.28
C ASP A 205 -11.03 4.25 14.81
N TYR A 206 -9.97 3.50 14.43
CA TYR A 206 -9.56 3.33 13.05
C TYR A 206 -10.32 2.19 12.36
N ASN A 207 -10.21 2.08 11.04
CA ASN A 207 -10.97 1.13 10.22
C ASN A 207 -12.50 1.17 10.48
N ALA A 208 -13.01 2.29 10.93
CA ALA A 208 -14.42 2.45 11.29
C ALA A 208 -15.38 2.36 10.07
N ALA A 209 -14.86 2.47 8.85
CA ALA A 209 -15.61 2.23 7.62
C ALA A 209 -15.68 0.73 7.23
N ASP A 210 -14.78 -0.12 7.77
CA ASP A 210 -14.80 -1.57 7.52
C ASP A 210 -16.13 -2.18 8.01
N PRO A 211 -16.85 -2.92 7.15
CA PRO A 211 -18.17 -3.45 7.52
C PRO A 211 -18.19 -4.26 8.82
N GLY A 212 -17.20 -5.09 9.05
CA GLY A 212 -17.14 -5.93 10.24
C GLY A 212 -16.86 -5.12 11.49
N LYS A 213 -15.92 -4.17 11.44
CA LYS A 213 -15.57 -3.30 12.58
C LYS A 213 -16.68 -2.29 12.86
N ARG A 214 -17.29 -1.72 11.82
CA ARG A 214 -18.47 -0.86 11.90
C ARG A 214 -19.59 -1.52 12.69
N ASP A 215 -19.93 -2.76 12.35
CA ASP A 215 -21.03 -3.47 13.01
C ASP A 215 -20.70 -3.78 14.49
N ARG A 216 -19.44 -4.07 14.81
CA ARG A 216 -18.99 -4.22 16.22
C ARG A 216 -19.10 -2.91 17.00
N ILE A 217 -18.70 -1.78 16.40
CA ILE A 217 -18.86 -0.45 17.00
C ILE A 217 -20.35 -0.15 17.23
N CYS A 218 -21.20 -0.36 16.23
CA CYS A 218 -22.65 -0.14 16.36
C CYS A 218 -23.24 -0.96 17.51
N ASN A 219 -22.90 -2.23 17.61
CA ASN A 219 -23.40 -3.11 18.68
C ASN A 219 -22.93 -2.66 20.06
N MET A 220 -21.68 -2.23 20.19
CA MET A 220 -21.15 -1.68 21.45
C MET A 220 -21.90 -0.40 21.85
N VAL A 221 -22.08 0.55 20.91
CA VAL A 221 -22.77 1.80 21.18
C VAL A 221 -24.23 1.56 21.59
N LYS A 222 -24.97 0.68 20.90
CA LYS A 222 -26.34 0.28 21.28
C LYS A 222 -26.39 -0.25 22.71
N LYS A 223 -25.51 -1.19 23.04
CA LYS A 223 -25.41 -1.77 24.39
C LYS A 223 -25.18 -0.69 25.45
N MET A 224 -24.31 0.29 25.16
CA MET A 224 -24.04 1.40 26.07
C MET A 224 -25.26 2.30 26.24
N GLN A 225 -25.95 2.66 25.17
CA GLN A 225 -27.15 3.49 25.20
C GLN A 225 -28.29 2.82 25.97
N GLU A 226 -28.50 1.52 25.78
CA GLU A 226 -29.48 0.71 26.54
C GLU A 226 -29.14 0.71 28.03
N ALA A 227 -27.86 0.80 28.39
CA ALA A 227 -27.42 0.91 29.80
C ALA A 227 -27.43 2.35 30.32
N GLY A 228 -27.86 3.33 29.53
CA GLY A 228 -27.90 4.75 29.93
C GLY A 228 -26.53 5.45 29.97
N VAL A 229 -25.52 4.89 29.31
CA VAL A 229 -24.18 5.50 29.24
C VAL A 229 -24.20 6.73 28.30
N PRO A 230 -23.60 7.86 28.71
CA PRO A 230 -23.69 9.13 27.99
C PRO A 230 -22.74 9.20 26.78
N ILE A 231 -22.85 8.28 25.84
CA ILE A 231 -22.13 8.33 24.55
C ILE A 231 -22.93 9.16 23.55
N THR A 232 -22.33 10.23 23.01
CA THR A 232 -23.00 11.18 22.14
C THR A 232 -22.39 11.27 20.75
N GLY A 233 -21.21 10.75 20.55
CA GLY A 233 -20.51 10.80 19.26
C GLY A 233 -19.69 9.57 18.94
N ILE A 234 -19.45 9.38 17.64
CA ILE A 234 -18.54 8.38 17.09
C ILE A 234 -17.46 9.11 16.26
N GLY A 235 -16.19 8.85 16.59
CA GLY A 235 -15.03 9.29 15.83
C GLY A 235 -14.57 8.19 14.87
N MET A 236 -14.49 8.54 13.60
CA MET A 236 -13.85 7.74 12.56
C MET A 236 -12.45 8.33 12.34
N GLN A 237 -11.37 7.62 12.71
CA GLN A 237 -10.03 8.18 12.58
C GLN A 237 -9.72 8.63 11.15
N GLY A 238 -10.03 7.83 10.14
CA GLY A 238 -9.83 8.24 8.76
C GLY A 238 -8.40 8.04 8.27
N HIS A 239 -7.64 7.09 8.83
CA HIS A 239 -6.36 6.65 8.31
C HIS A 239 -6.57 5.80 7.06
N TYR A 240 -6.64 6.44 5.93
CA TYR A 240 -7.00 5.84 4.65
C TYR A 240 -5.78 5.69 3.72
N ASN A 241 -6.01 5.20 2.52
CA ASN A 241 -5.00 5.15 1.46
C ASN A 241 -5.65 5.43 0.09
N ILE A 242 -4.84 5.59 -0.94
CA ILE A 242 -5.29 5.95 -2.29
C ILE A 242 -6.22 4.90 -2.94
N TYR A 243 -6.33 3.69 -2.40
CA TYR A 243 -7.19 2.61 -2.90
C TYR A 243 -8.41 2.33 -2.03
N GLY A 244 -8.47 2.88 -0.84
CA GLY A 244 -9.57 2.58 0.07
C GLY A 244 -9.59 3.42 1.34
N PRO A 245 -10.71 3.33 2.07
CA PRO A 245 -11.92 2.53 1.83
C PRO A 245 -12.73 3.04 0.63
N SER A 246 -13.70 2.22 0.15
CA SER A 246 -14.61 2.61 -0.92
C SER A 246 -15.57 3.72 -0.50
N GLU A 247 -16.12 4.41 -1.48
CA GLU A 247 -17.16 5.43 -1.26
C GLU A 247 -18.38 4.84 -0.55
N GLU A 248 -18.79 3.63 -0.96
CA GLU A 248 -19.92 2.90 -0.43
C GLU A 248 -19.71 2.51 1.05
N ASP A 249 -18.51 2.08 1.43
CA ASP A 249 -18.21 1.71 2.82
C ASP A 249 -18.21 2.92 3.76
N ILE A 250 -17.65 4.05 3.31
CA ILE A 250 -17.67 5.30 4.08
C ILE A 250 -19.11 5.80 4.25
N ASP A 251 -19.88 5.84 3.16
CA ASP A 251 -21.26 6.31 3.15
C ASP A 251 -22.15 5.42 4.06
N ALA A 252 -22.00 4.11 3.94
CA ALA A 252 -22.72 3.14 4.77
C ALA A 252 -22.32 3.24 6.25
N ALA A 253 -21.06 3.51 6.55
CA ALA A 253 -20.62 3.67 7.94
C ALA A 253 -21.22 4.93 8.57
N ILE A 254 -21.13 6.08 7.91
CA ILE A 254 -21.69 7.33 8.40
C ILE A 254 -23.21 7.18 8.57
N THR A 255 -23.90 6.59 7.58
CA THR A 255 -25.35 6.35 7.67
C THR A 255 -25.72 5.51 8.89
N LYS A 256 -25.06 4.37 9.11
CA LYS A 256 -25.34 3.52 10.29
C LYS A 256 -25.03 4.20 11.61
N TYR A 257 -23.93 4.97 11.67
CA TYR A 257 -23.56 5.69 12.88
C TYR A 257 -24.53 6.84 13.20
N SER A 258 -25.04 7.53 12.17
CA SER A 258 -26.04 8.61 12.34
C SER A 258 -27.39 8.13 12.89
N GLU A 259 -27.70 6.84 12.76
CA GLU A 259 -28.87 6.25 13.42
C GLU A 259 -28.70 6.10 14.94
N LEU A 260 -27.45 6.14 15.44
CA LEU A 260 -27.11 5.89 16.84
C LEU A 260 -26.69 7.16 17.60
N VAL A 261 -25.96 8.05 16.94
CA VAL A 261 -25.39 9.24 17.56
C VAL A 261 -25.69 10.50 16.74
N LYS A 262 -25.67 11.65 17.42
CA LYS A 262 -25.91 12.93 16.77
C LYS A 262 -24.67 13.56 16.18
N HIS A 263 -23.49 13.13 16.64
CA HIS A 263 -22.20 13.75 16.29
C HIS A 263 -21.27 12.70 15.69
N ILE A 264 -20.78 12.95 14.50
CA ILE A 264 -19.75 12.15 13.84
C ILE A 264 -18.58 13.09 13.52
N HIS A 265 -17.38 12.73 13.96
CA HIS A 265 -16.15 13.41 13.57
C HIS A 265 -15.28 12.47 12.73
N ILE A 266 -14.66 13.02 11.69
CA ILE A 266 -13.48 12.38 11.07
C ILE A 266 -12.27 12.95 11.81
N THR A 267 -11.65 12.13 12.63
CA THR A 267 -10.82 12.64 13.73
C THR A 267 -9.34 12.74 13.41
N GLU A 268 -8.86 11.95 12.45
CA GLU A 268 -7.42 11.73 12.23
C GLU A 268 -7.11 11.50 10.74
N LEU A 269 -7.76 12.26 9.87
CA LEU A 269 -7.70 12.04 8.42
C LEU A 269 -6.27 12.19 7.89
N ASP A 270 -5.80 11.13 7.30
CA ASP A 270 -4.64 11.09 6.42
C ASP A 270 -4.86 10.07 5.28
N LEU A 271 -4.17 10.25 4.16
CA LEU A 271 -4.37 9.45 2.96
C LEU A 271 -3.03 9.04 2.36
N ARG A 272 -2.46 7.96 2.87
CA ARG A 272 -1.14 7.50 2.42
C ARG A 272 -1.16 7.06 0.96
N THR A 273 -0.11 7.40 0.23
CA THR A 273 0.08 7.01 -1.17
C THR A 273 0.84 5.69 -1.32
N ASN A 274 1.76 5.41 -0.41
CA ASN A 274 2.49 4.14 -0.42
C ASN A 274 1.64 3.05 0.25
N THR A 275 1.32 2.00 -0.50
CA THR A 275 0.52 0.86 -0.06
C THR A 275 1.30 -0.44 -0.05
N GLU A 276 2.59 -0.41 -0.32
CA GLU A 276 3.43 -1.61 -0.30
C GLU A 276 3.33 -2.32 1.05
N GLN A 277 2.97 -3.59 0.96
CA GLN A 277 2.70 -4.42 2.12
C GLN A 277 3.97 -5.02 2.70
N GLY A 278 3.96 -5.16 4.01
CA GLY A 278 4.98 -5.85 4.78
C GLY A 278 6.23 -5.03 5.07
N GLY A 279 6.33 -3.83 4.51
CA GLY A 279 7.28 -2.86 5.01
C GLY A 279 6.84 -2.43 6.41
N GLN A 280 7.67 -2.64 7.42
CA GLN A 280 7.64 -1.77 8.59
C GLN A 280 7.52 -0.36 8.05
N LEU A 281 6.56 0.43 8.58
CA LEU A 281 6.44 1.85 8.30
C LEU A 281 7.86 2.42 8.32
N GLN A 282 8.41 2.73 7.15
CA GLN A 282 9.75 3.30 7.09
C GLN A 282 9.62 4.74 7.56
N PHE A 283 9.86 4.94 8.85
CA PHE A 283 10.00 6.26 9.46
C PHE A 283 11.29 6.90 8.92
N SER A 284 11.32 7.25 7.65
CA SER A 284 12.44 7.97 7.06
C SER A 284 12.36 9.42 7.48
N ARG A 285 13.24 9.83 8.37
CA ARG A 285 13.58 11.22 8.62
C ARG A 285 14.54 11.67 7.50
N GLY A 286 14.02 12.05 6.36
CA GLY A 286 14.83 12.48 5.22
C GLY A 286 14.04 13.40 4.30
N SER A 287 14.65 13.85 3.21
CA SER A 287 13.93 14.51 2.12
C SER A 287 12.90 13.55 1.52
N ALA A 288 11.72 14.04 1.18
CA ALA A 288 10.72 13.24 0.50
C ALA A 288 11.26 12.76 -0.86
N ALA A 289 11.08 11.49 -1.14
CA ALA A 289 11.19 11.02 -2.52
C ALA A 289 10.06 11.67 -3.35
N PRO A 290 10.28 12.02 -4.62
CA PRO A 290 9.22 12.54 -5.47
C PRO A 290 8.03 11.55 -5.52
N MET A 291 6.83 12.05 -5.32
CA MET A 291 5.61 11.26 -5.48
C MET A 291 5.38 10.99 -6.97
N ALA A 292 5.16 9.73 -7.35
CA ALA A 292 4.83 9.39 -8.73
C ALA A 292 3.51 10.09 -9.15
N SER A 293 3.42 10.49 -10.41
CA SER A 293 2.28 11.27 -10.92
C SER A 293 0.94 10.56 -10.76
N TYR A 294 0.90 9.24 -11.00
CA TYR A 294 -0.31 8.44 -10.82
C TYR A 294 -0.77 8.38 -9.34
N MET A 295 0.16 8.33 -8.39
CA MET A 295 -0.18 8.39 -6.95
C MET A 295 -0.80 9.72 -6.57
N SER A 296 -0.32 10.84 -7.17
CA SER A 296 -0.94 12.16 -7.00
C SER A 296 -2.37 12.17 -7.49
N THR A 297 -2.60 11.65 -8.71
CA THR A 297 -3.94 11.56 -9.30
C THR A 297 -4.89 10.72 -8.44
N LEU A 298 -4.46 9.52 -8.02
CA LEU A 298 -5.26 8.68 -7.13
C LEU A 298 -5.54 9.34 -5.78
N GLN A 299 -4.58 10.09 -5.23
CA GLN A 299 -4.77 10.84 -3.99
C GLN A 299 -5.80 11.96 -4.15
N GLU A 300 -5.71 12.71 -5.24
CA GLU A 300 -6.67 13.76 -5.61
C GLU A 300 -8.09 13.19 -5.71
N ASP A 301 -8.25 12.10 -6.44
CA ASP A 301 -9.52 11.40 -6.62
C ASP A 301 -10.11 10.92 -5.29
N GLN A 302 -9.29 10.27 -4.49
CA GLN A 302 -9.76 9.73 -3.23
C GLN A 302 -10.16 10.85 -2.25
N TYR A 303 -9.38 11.93 -2.16
CA TYR A 303 -9.78 13.10 -1.37
C TYR A 303 -11.07 13.75 -1.89
N ALA A 304 -11.22 13.88 -3.21
CA ALA A 304 -12.44 14.44 -3.78
C ALA A 304 -13.68 13.59 -3.46
N ARG A 305 -13.57 12.25 -3.56
CA ARG A 305 -14.65 11.30 -3.22
C ARG A 305 -15.04 11.39 -1.75
N ILE A 306 -14.08 11.25 -0.83
CA ILE A 306 -14.37 11.24 0.61
C ILE A 306 -14.95 12.59 1.07
N PHE A 307 -14.44 13.71 0.58
CA PHE A 307 -14.99 15.01 0.94
C PHE A 307 -16.38 15.26 0.32
N ARG A 308 -16.69 14.67 -0.85
CA ARG A 308 -18.06 14.67 -1.38
C ARG A 308 -19.02 13.95 -0.45
N ILE A 309 -18.62 12.78 0.08
CA ILE A 309 -19.42 12.03 1.04
C ILE A 309 -19.59 12.81 2.35
N PHE A 310 -18.52 13.40 2.86
CA PHE A 310 -18.60 14.20 4.08
C PHE A 310 -19.58 15.37 3.92
N ARG A 311 -19.55 16.09 2.79
CA ARG A 311 -20.53 17.15 2.49
C ARG A 311 -21.97 16.63 2.39
N LYS A 312 -22.18 15.42 1.84
CA LYS A 312 -23.48 14.75 1.79
C LYS A 312 -24.06 14.55 3.19
N HIS A 313 -23.21 14.26 4.17
CA HIS A 313 -23.58 13.97 5.55
C HIS A 313 -23.36 15.16 6.52
N LYS A 314 -23.38 16.39 6.02
CA LYS A 314 -23.11 17.60 6.80
C LYS A 314 -24.02 17.81 8.02
N ASP A 315 -25.18 17.16 8.05
CA ASP A 315 -26.13 17.29 9.15
C ASP A 315 -25.74 16.48 10.39
N VAL A 316 -24.74 15.60 10.26
CA VAL A 316 -24.23 14.73 11.33
C VAL A 316 -22.72 14.77 11.48
N ILE A 317 -21.99 15.23 10.46
CA ILE A 317 -20.54 15.47 10.54
C ILE A 317 -20.28 16.89 10.99
N ASP A 318 -19.73 17.07 12.19
CA ASP A 318 -19.44 18.37 12.76
C ASP A 318 -17.98 18.82 12.56
N ASN A 319 -17.08 17.86 12.34
CA ASN A 319 -15.65 18.12 12.24
C ASN A 319 -14.93 17.10 11.33
N VAL A 320 -13.96 17.59 10.55
CA VAL A 320 -12.97 16.80 9.83
C VAL A 320 -11.58 17.30 10.19
N THR A 321 -10.79 16.50 10.87
CA THR A 321 -9.44 16.83 11.34
C THR A 321 -8.39 16.05 10.58
N PHE A 322 -7.43 16.73 9.99
CA PHE A 322 -6.23 16.13 9.40
C PHE A 322 -5.23 15.75 10.50
N TRP A 323 -4.64 14.54 10.40
CA TRP A 323 -3.69 14.06 11.41
C TRP A 323 -2.26 14.46 11.06
N ASN A 324 -1.88 15.61 11.56
CA ASN A 324 -0.70 16.43 11.35
C ASN A 324 -0.86 17.55 10.29
N LEU A 325 0.05 18.52 10.33
CA LEU A 325 -0.04 19.75 9.55
C LEU A 325 0.42 19.57 8.10
N SER A 326 1.47 18.75 7.90
CA SER A 326 2.10 18.53 6.59
C SER A 326 2.71 17.13 6.50
N ASP A 327 3.11 16.72 5.30
CA ASP A 327 3.82 15.45 5.07
C ASP A 327 5.09 15.32 5.93
N ARG A 328 5.76 16.45 6.22
CA ARG A 328 6.94 16.51 7.10
C ARG A 328 6.64 16.09 8.53
N ASP A 329 5.45 16.46 9.02
CA ASP A 329 5.05 16.23 10.42
C ASP A 329 4.39 14.87 10.61
N SER A 330 4.01 14.20 9.51
CA SER A 330 3.21 12.98 9.54
C SER A 330 3.87 11.85 10.31
N TRP A 331 3.10 11.22 11.17
CA TRP A 331 3.47 9.99 11.88
C TRP A 331 3.72 8.81 10.92
N LEU A 332 3.16 8.83 9.71
CA LEU A 332 3.38 7.83 8.67
C LEU A 332 4.74 7.97 7.97
N GLY A 333 5.43 9.11 8.16
CA GLY A 333 6.66 9.46 7.48
C GLY A 333 6.43 10.15 6.13
N VAL A 334 7.38 11.00 5.76
CA VAL A 334 7.29 11.93 4.63
C VAL A 334 7.07 11.25 3.28
N ASN A 335 7.64 10.05 3.06
CA ASN A 335 7.53 9.31 1.80
C ASN A 335 6.14 8.67 1.56
N ASN A 336 5.23 8.76 2.53
CA ASN A 336 3.84 8.33 2.36
C ASN A 336 2.94 9.46 1.84
N HIS A 337 3.44 10.70 1.76
CA HIS A 337 2.75 11.89 1.24
C HIS A 337 1.29 12.02 1.66
N PRO A 338 0.91 11.82 2.96
CA PRO A 338 -0.47 11.53 3.30
C PRO A 338 -1.37 12.77 3.43
N LEU A 339 -0.82 13.99 3.46
CA LEU A 339 -1.53 15.21 3.83
C LEU A 339 -1.69 16.18 2.66
N PRO A 340 -2.59 17.17 2.75
CA PRO A 340 -2.79 18.18 1.70
C PRO A 340 -1.63 19.16 1.51
N PHE A 341 -0.72 19.23 2.48
CA PHE A 341 0.47 20.08 2.43
C PHE A 341 1.72 19.21 2.40
N ASP A 342 2.67 19.55 1.53
CA ASP A 342 3.95 18.87 1.37
C ASP A 342 4.91 19.09 2.56
N GLU A 343 6.11 18.55 2.47
CA GLU A 343 7.14 18.68 3.50
C GLU A 343 7.67 20.11 3.68
N ASN A 344 7.34 21.01 2.77
CA ASN A 344 7.68 22.44 2.81
C ASN A 344 6.46 23.33 3.13
N TYR A 345 5.38 22.74 3.64
CA TYR A 345 4.11 23.40 3.97
C TYR A 345 3.42 24.07 2.77
N LYS A 346 3.72 23.61 1.55
CA LYS A 346 3.07 24.10 0.33
C LYS A 346 1.85 23.22 0.00
N PRO A 347 0.77 23.82 -0.52
CA PRO A 347 -0.40 23.06 -0.90
C PRO A 347 -0.08 22.14 -2.08
N LYS A 348 -0.47 20.87 -1.96
CA LYS A 348 -0.43 19.87 -3.02
C LYS A 348 -1.68 20.00 -3.91
N LYS A 349 -1.73 19.27 -5.03
CA LYS A 349 -2.92 19.20 -5.88
C LYS A 349 -4.15 18.71 -5.11
N SER A 350 -3.97 17.75 -4.19
CA SER A 350 -5.00 17.26 -3.28
C SER A 350 -5.65 18.37 -2.44
N TYR A 351 -4.90 19.39 -2.00
CA TYR A 351 -5.47 20.57 -1.36
C TYR A 351 -6.46 21.29 -2.29
N GLY A 352 -6.13 21.39 -3.58
CA GLY A 352 -6.97 22.04 -4.58
C GLY A 352 -8.34 21.39 -4.69
N VAL A 353 -8.39 20.05 -4.83
CA VAL A 353 -9.66 19.30 -4.97
C VAL A 353 -10.48 19.23 -3.68
N ILE A 354 -9.83 19.35 -2.51
CA ILE A 354 -10.54 19.47 -1.24
C ILE A 354 -11.23 20.84 -1.15
N LYS A 355 -10.53 21.91 -1.52
CA LYS A 355 -11.02 23.28 -1.42
C LYS A 355 -12.02 23.65 -2.50
N ASP A 356 -11.78 23.26 -3.73
CA ASP A 356 -12.66 23.51 -4.88
C ASP A 356 -13.52 22.27 -5.16
N PHE A 357 -14.78 22.32 -4.74
CA PHE A 357 -15.73 21.21 -4.90
C PHE A 357 -16.06 20.86 -6.36
N ASN A 358 -15.75 21.77 -7.27
CA ASN A 358 -15.98 21.66 -8.71
C ASN A 358 -14.66 21.55 -9.48
N ALA A 359 -13.53 21.44 -8.77
CA ALA A 359 -12.29 21.13 -9.45
C ALA A 359 -12.57 19.92 -10.34
N ALA A 360 -12.48 20.11 -11.64
CA ALA A 360 -12.43 19.00 -12.55
C ALA A 360 -11.29 18.11 -12.01
N LEU A 361 -11.67 16.97 -11.51
CA LEU A 361 -10.68 15.92 -11.30
C LEU A 361 -10.08 15.78 -12.70
N ASP A 362 -8.75 15.92 -12.81
CA ASP A 362 -8.00 15.49 -13.97
C ASP A 362 -8.10 13.95 -14.08
N ASN A 363 -9.26 13.41 -13.79
CA ASN A 363 -9.67 12.09 -14.18
C ASN A 363 -9.81 12.20 -15.69
N ALA A 364 -8.70 11.98 -16.37
CA ALA A 364 -8.76 11.59 -17.75
C ALA A 364 -9.80 10.48 -17.80
N VAL A 365 -10.97 10.80 -18.36
CA VAL A 365 -11.93 9.75 -18.71
C VAL A 365 -11.13 8.81 -19.60
N PRO A 366 -10.88 7.54 -19.18
CA PRO A 366 -10.06 6.64 -19.97
C PRO A 366 -10.60 6.61 -21.39
N LYS A 367 -9.73 6.64 -22.38
CA LYS A 367 -10.17 6.48 -23.75
C LYS A 367 -10.95 5.17 -23.89
N GLU A 368 -12.10 5.23 -24.56
CA GLU A 368 -12.96 4.06 -24.81
C GLU A 368 -12.45 3.20 -25.98
N ASP A 369 -11.14 3.00 -26.05
CA ASP A 369 -10.47 2.12 -27.01
C ASP A 369 -10.00 0.81 -26.38
N PHE A 370 -10.69 0.35 -25.36
CA PHE A 370 -10.41 -0.91 -24.67
C PHE A 370 -10.45 -2.11 -25.62
N ARG A 371 -9.46 -3.01 -25.45
CA ARG A 371 -9.34 -4.25 -26.21
C ARG A 371 -9.08 -5.42 -25.26
N PRO A 372 -9.54 -6.65 -25.63
CA PRO A 372 -9.19 -7.84 -24.86
C PRO A 372 -7.69 -7.94 -24.64
N ASN A 373 -7.30 -8.29 -23.40
CA ASN A 373 -5.90 -8.49 -23.04
C ASN A 373 -5.34 -9.72 -23.76
N GLU A 374 -4.09 -9.68 -24.17
CA GLU A 374 -3.46 -10.80 -24.88
C GLU A 374 -3.25 -12.05 -24.01
N LEU A 375 -3.33 -11.91 -22.68
CA LEU A 375 -3.26 -13.02 -21.73
C LEU A 375 -4.65 -13.56 -21.36
N ASN A 376 -5.70 -13.17 -22.06
CA ASN A 376 -7.02 -13.76 -21.85
C ASN A 376 -7.06 -15.22 -22.29
N GLN A 377 -7.93 -16.00 -21.64
CA GLN A 377 -8.30 -17.32 -22.14
C GLN A 377 -8.90 -17.19 -23.56
N PRO A 378 -8.71 -18.17 -24.46
CA PRO A 378 -9.25 -18.11 -25.80
C PRO A 378 -10.76 -17.80 -25.83
N GLY A 379 -11.14 -16.75 -26.56
CA GLY A 379 -12.52 -16.32 -26.70
C GLY A 379 -13.07 -15.45 -25.57
N GLN A 380 -12.25 -15.10 -24.56
CA GLN A 380 -12.65 -14.19 -23.50
C GLN A 380 -12.39 -12.74 -23.87
N GLU A 381 -13.40 -11.89 -23.63
CA GLU A 381 -13.35 -10.45 -23.91
C GLU A 381 -12.74 -9.63 -22.76
N TYR A 382 -12.65 -10.19 -21.57
CA TYR A 382 -12.13 -9.53 -20.35
C TYR A 382 -11.09 -10.39 -19.66
N PRO A 383 -10.13 -9.73 -18.97
CA PRO A 383 -9.94 -8.28 -18.80
C PRO A 383 -9.58 -7.58 -20.13
N GLN A 384 -9.83 -6.27 -20.16
CA GLN A 384 -9.47 -5.39 -21.28
C GLN A 384 -8.45 -4.36 -20.85
N VAL A 385 -7.63 -3.87 -21.79
CA VAL A 385 -6.69 -2.77 -21.57
C VAL A 385 -6.87 -1.74 -22.69
N ASN A 386 -6.80 -0.45 -22.36
CA ASN A 386 -6.85 0.63 -23.33
C ASN A 386 -5.45 1.14 -23.72
N SER A 387 -5.37 2.06 -24.68
CA SER A 387 -4.11 2.63 -25.16
C SER A 387 -3.37 3.50 -24.12
N GLU A 388 -4.01 3.82 -23.01
CA GLU A 388 -3.46 4.62 -21.91
C GLU A 388 -3.02 3.75 -20.71
N GLY A 389 -3.17 2.42 -20.79
CA GLY A 389 -2.79 1.48 -19.73
C GLY A 389 -3.87 1.25 -18.66
N TYR A 390 -5.10 1.76 -18.83
CA TYR A 390 -6.19 1.41 -17.94
C TYR A 390 -6.66 -0.03 -18.19
N ALA A 391 -6.91 -0.78 -17.11
CA ALA A 391 -7.48 -2.10 -17.19
C ALA A 391 -8.96 -2.11 -16.78
N ARG A 392 -9.78 -2.85 -17.51
CA ARG A 392 -11.22 -3.00 -17.26
C ARG A 392 -11.55 -4.47 -17.05
N PHE A 393 -12.23 -4.76 -15.95
CA PHE A 393 -12.60 -6.12 -15.54
C PHE A 393 -14.10 -6.32 -15.62
N ARG A 394 -14.52 -7.58 -15.85
CA ARG A 394 -15.93 -7.99 -15.86
C ARG A 394 -16.06 -9.39 -15.28
N VAL A 395 -16.91 -9.54 -14.27
CA VAL A 395 -17.13 -10.81 -13.56
C VAL A 395 -18.63 -11.06 -13.43
N VAL A 396 -19.08 -12.27 -13.75
CA VAL A 396 -20.47 -12.68 -13.55
C VAL A 396 -20.58 -13.38 -12.19
N ALA A 397 -21.16 -12.71 -11.21
CA ALA A 397 -21.33 -13.23 -9.86
C ALA A 397 -22.64 -12.68 -9.24
N PRO A 398 -23.81 -13.20 -9.69
CA PRO A 398 -25.10 -12.62 -9.35
C PRO A 398 -25.42 -12.66 -7.86
N ASP A 399 -24.92 -13.64 -7.13
CA ASP A 399 -25.19 -13.80 -5.70
C ASP A 399 -24.14 -13.11 -4.81
N ALA A 400 -23.03 -12.62 -5.38
CA ALA A 400 -21.98 -11.94 -4.65
C ALA A 400 -22.45 -10.59 -4.08
N LYS A 401 -21.91 -10.23 -2.93
CA LYS A 401 -22.13 -8.95 -2.26
C LYS A 401 -21.01 -7.96 -2.53
N SER A 402 -19.80 -8.47 -2.82
CA SER A 402 -18.63 -7.66 -3.15
C SER A 402 -17.72 -8.40 -4.12
N VAL A 403 -17.14 -7.67 -5.08
CA VAL A 403 -16.11 -8.18 -5.98
C VAL A 403 -15.02 -7.12 -6.11
N ILE A 404 -13.80 -7.49 -5.80
CA ILE A 404 -12.62 -6.63 -5.88
C ILE A 404 -11.56 -7.32 -6.72
N VAL A 405 -10.91 -6.57 -7.61
CA VAL A 405 -9.71 -7.01 -8.30
C VAL A 405 -8.50 -6.52 -7.52
N SER A 406 -7.72 -7.42 -6.99
CA SER A 406 -6.46 -7.10 -6.30
C SER A 406 -5.30 -7.22 -7.26
N LEU A 407 -4.52 -6.16 -7.39
CA LEU A 407 -3.33 -6.09 -8.24
C LEU A 407 -2.07 -6.22 -7.38
N GLY A 408 -1.15 -7.11 -7.77
CA GLY A 408 0.16 -7.29 -7.14
C GLY A 408 0.20 -8.25 -5.95
N LEU A 409 1.42 -8.42 -5.45
CA LEU A 409 1.74 -9.23 -4.28
C LEU A 409 1.08 -8.67 -3.02
N GLY A 410 0.15 -9.40 -2.45
CA GLY A 410 -0.41 -9.08 -1.15
C GLY A 410 -1.79 -8.42 -1.13
N GLY A 411 -2.38 -8.07 -2.25
CA GLY A 411 -3.81 -7.85 -2.49
C GLY A 411 -4.62 -7.05 -1.47
N ARG A 412 -4.07 -6.00 -0.89
CA ARG A 412 -4.86 -5.03 -0.15
C ARG A 412 -4.96 -3.74 -0.97
N GLY A 413 -6.17 -3.39 -1.29
CA GLY A 413 -6.48 -2.38 -2.27
C GLY A 413 -6.65 -3.03 -3.63
N GLY A 414 -7.41 -2.42 -4.48
CA GLY A 414 -7.70 -2.94 -5.79
C GLY A 414 -8.91 -2.24 -6.37
N THR A 415 -9.21 -2.57 -7.60
CA THR A 415 -10.38 -2.03 -8.28
C THR A 415 -11.64 -2.68 -7.74
N VAL A 416 -12.52 -1.89 -7.13
CA VAL A 416 -13.84 -2.33 -6.69
C VAL A 416 -14.75 -2.40 -7.90
N LEU A 417 -15.34 -3.57 -8.17
CA LEU A 417 -16.30 -3.72 -9.24
C LEU A 417 -17.71 -3.35 -8.77
N ARG A 418 -18.50 -2.82 -9.69
CA ARG A 418 -19.90 -2.44 -9.44
C ARG A 418 -20.84 -3.42 -10.13
N LYS A 419 -21.83 -3.87 -9.38
CA LYS A 419 -22.85 -4.82 -9.85
C LYS A 419 -23.94 -4.11 -10.61
N ASP A 420 -24.28 -4.59 -11.80
CA ASP A 420 -25.46 -4.15 -12.53
C ASP A 420 -26.72 -4.96 -12.12
N LYS A 421 -27.87 -4.61 -12.70
CA LYS A 421 -29.16 -5.27 -12.45
C LYS A 421 -29.19 -6.75 -12.86
N ASP A 422 -28.28 -7.16 -13.74
CA ASP A 422 -28.21 -8.54 -14.27
C ASP A 422 -27.19 -9.40 -13.50
N GLY A 423 -26.60 -8.86 -12.42
CA GLY A 423 -25.64 -9.55 -11.58
C GLY A 423 -24.22 -9.59 -12.15
N VAL A 424 -23.93 -8.74 -13.11
CA VAL A 424 -22.61 -8.59 -13.72
C VAL A 424 -21.85 -7.48 -13.00
N TRP A 425 -20.63 -7.78 -12.61
CA TRP A 425 -19.73 -6.85 -11.95
C TRP A 425 -18.72 -6.29 -12.94
N THR A 426 -18.61 -4.98 -13.02
CA THR A 426 -17.65 -4.30 -13.90
C THR A 426 -16.92 -3.19 -13.16
N GLY A 427 -15.68 -2.93 -13.55
CA GLY A 427 -14.89 -1.81 -13.04
C GLY A 427 -13.66 -1.59 -13.88
N THR A 428 -13.19 -0.35 -13.87
CA THR A 428 -11.95 0.08 -14.54
C THR A 428 -10.99 0.56 -13.45
N THR A 429 -9.70 0.32 -13.60
CA THR A 429 -8.67 0.82 -12.67
C THR A 429 -8.77 2.35 -12.54
N ASP A 430 -8.49 2.86 -11.35
CA ASP A 430 -8.59 4.30 -11.05
C ASP A 430 -7.51 5.15 -11.75
N GLY A 431 -6.48 4.49 -12.29
CA GLY A 431 -5.40 5.09 -13.08
C GLY A 431 -4.80 4.07 -14.04
N PRO A 432 -3.90 4.52 -14.93
CA PRO A 432 -3.12 3.61 -15.76
C PRO A 432 -2.25 2.72 -14.89
N MET A 433 -2.17 1.45 -15.26
CA MET A 433 -1.23 0.51 -14.65
C MET A 433 0.17 0.70 -15.24
N ASP A 434 1.17 0.26 -14.51
CA ASP A 434 2.54 0.21 -15.05
C ASP A 434 2.61 -0.75 -16.25
N GLU A 435 3.49 -0.44 -17.18
CA GLU A 435 3.75 -1.29 -18.34
C GLU A 435 4.33 -2.65 -17.94
N GLY A 436 4.00 -3.69 -18.69
CA GLY A 436 4.48 -5.05 -18.49
C GLY A 436 3.48 -5.98 -17.82
N PHE A 437 3.99 -7.13 -17.37
CA PHE A 437 3.19 -8.21 -16.78
C PHE A 437 2.82 -7.92 -15.32
N HIS A 438 1.55 -8.16 -14.97
CA HIS A 438 1.06 -8.09 -13.59
C HIS A 438 0.31 -9.34 -13.19
N TYR A 439 0.53 -9.79 -11.95
CA TYR A 439 -0.34 -10.76 -11.29
C TYR A 439 -1.57 -10.07 -10.71
N TYR A 440 -2.71 -10.72 -10.76
CA TYR A 440 -3.90 -10.29 -10.05
C TYR A 440 -4.80 -11.46 -9.66
N HIS A 441 -5.73 -11.20 -8.76
CA HIS A 441 -6.80 -12.14 -8.40
C HIS A 441 -8.10 -11.39 -8.09
N LEU A 442 -9.19 -12.13 -8.03
CA LEU A 442 -10.48 -11.62 -7.60
C LEU A 442 -10.69 -11.96 -6.13
N THR A 443 -11.22 -11.00 -5.38
CA THR A 443 -11.76 -11.26 -4.04
C THR A 443 -13.27 -11.13 -4.10
N ILE A 444 -13.97 -12.25 -3.99
CA ILE A 444 -15.44 -12.34 -4.06
C ILE A 444 -15.95 -12.70 -2.66
N ASP A 445 -16.67 -11.77 -2.02
CA ASP A 445 -17.18 -11.93 -0.64
C ASP A 445 -16.12 -12.40 0.36
N GLY A 446 -14.87 -11.91 0.18
CA GLY A 446 -13.72 -12.27 1.00
C GLY A 446 -12.99 -13.56 0.57
N GLY A 447 -13.54 -14.34 -0.36
CA GLY A 447 -12.87 -15.49 -0.95
C GLY A 447 -11.96 -15.08 -2.12
N VAL A 448 -10.70 -15.54 -2.11
CA VAL A 448 -9.73 -15.25 -3.17
C VAL A 448 -9.79 -16.32 -4.25
N VAL A 449 -10.04 -15.90 -5.49
CA VAL A 449 -10.16 -16.78 -6.66
C VAL A 449 -9.44 -16.18 -7.86
N ASN A 450 -9.03 -17.03 -8.81
CA ASN A 450 -8.50 -16.54 -10.08
C ASN A 450 -9.63 -16.11 -11.02
N ASP A 451 -9.33 -15.15 -11.89
CA ASP A 451 -10.25 -14.74 -12.93
C ASP A 451 -10.37 -15.84 -14.01
N PRO A 452 -11.57 -16.37 -14.25
CA PRO A 452 -11.76 -17.39 -15.27
C PRO A 452 -11.54 -16.87 -16.71
N GLY A 453 -11.53 -15.55 -16.90
CA GLY A 453 -11.26 -14.91 -18.18
C GLY A 453 -9.78 -14.82 -18.54
N ALA A 454 -8.87 -14.98 -17.58
CA ALA A 454 -7.44 -14.81 -17.76
C ALA A 454 -6.67 -16.12 -17.69
N GLN A 455 -5.49 -16.16 -18.32
CA GLN A 455 -4.52 -17.22 -18.12
C GLN A 455 -3.89 -17.12 -16.72
N ASN A 456 -3.47 -18.26 -16.19
CA ASN A 456 -2.86 -18.34 -14.87
C ASN A 456 -1.35 -18.56 -14.95
N TYR A 457 -0.65 -17.91 -14.02
CA TYR A 457 0.80 -17.91 -13.89
C TYR A 457 1.17 -18.19 -12.43
N TYR A 458 2.26 -18.90 -12.21
CA TYR A 458 2.72 -19.16 -10.84
C TYR A 458 3.53 -17.95 -10.35
N GLY A 459 3.03 -17.35 -9.27
CA GLY A 459 3.67 -16.23 -8.59
C GLY A 459 3.07 -16.08 -7.19
N SER A 460 3.72 -15.35 -6.31
CA SER A 460 3.25 -15.17 -4.92
C SER A 460 3.00 -16.50 -4.17
N VAL A 461 3.76 -17.54 -4.49
CA VAL A 461 3.63 -18.92 -3.95
C VAL A 461 2.28 -19.57 -4.29
N ARG A 462 1.61 -19.12 -5.34
CA ARG A 462 0.32 -19.65 -5.80
C ARG A 462 0.11 -19.38 -7.30
N TRP A 463 -0.91 -19.99 -7.87
CA TRP A 463 -1.41 -19.63 -9.19
C TRP A 463 -2.21 -18.34 -9.09
N GLU A 464 -1.86 -17.33 -9.90
CA GLU A 464 -2.51 -16.05 -10.02
C GLU A 464 -2.96 -15.82 -11.48
N SER A 465 -3.98 -14.99 -11.69
CA SER A 465 -4.33 -14.50 -13.01
C SER A 465 -3.26 -13.52 -13.50
N GLY A 466 -3.00 -13.49 -14.80
CA GLY A 466 -2.07 -12.56 -15.41
C GLY A 466 -2.77 -11.52 -16.29
N ILE A 467 -2.22 -10.31 -16.32
CA ILE A 467 -2.59 -9.24 -17.24
C ILE A 467 -1.31 -8.58 -17.77
N GLU A 468 -1.25 -8.32 -19.06
CA GLU A 468 -0.16 -7.59 -19.70
C GLU A 468 -0.61 -6.16 -20.02
N ILE A 469 0.11 -5.19 -19.55
CA ILE A 469 -0.06 -3.79 -19.95
C ILE A 469 0.99 -3.50 -21.02
N PRO A 470 0.60 -3.26 -22.28
CA PRO A 470 1.55 -3.13 -23.36
C PRO A 470 2.55 -1.99 -23.14
N ALA A 471 3.84 -2.31 -23.12
CA ALA A 471 4.88 -1.31 -23.00
C ALA A 471 4.98 -0.43 -24.27
N HIS A 472 5.36 0.83 -24.11
CA HIS A 472 5.58 1.76 -25.23
C HIS A 472 6.67 1.27 -26.19
N ASP A 473 7.62 0.47 -25.70
CA ASP A 473 8.73 -0.13 -26.45
C ASP A 473 8.60 -1.64 -26.63
N ARG A 474 7.37 -2.19 -26.51
CA ARG A 474 7.07 -3.63 -26.59
C ARG A 474 7.73 -4.39 -27.75
N ASP A 475 8.23 -3.66 -28.75
CA ASP A 475 8.84 -4.25 -29.94
C ASP A 475 9.99 -5.20 -29.63
N PHE A 476 10.72 -4.99 -28.51
CA PHE A 476 11.85 -5.86 -28.17
C PHE A 476 11.42 -7.25 -27.67
N TYR A 477 10.20 -7.43 -27.15
CA TYR A 477 9.66 -8.71 -26.67
C TYR A 477 8.45 -9.21 -27.47
N ALA A 478 8.02 -8.46 -28.49
CA ALA A 478 6.89 -8.87 -29.33
C ALA A 478 7.20 -10.14 -30.13
N LEU A 479 6.18 -10.94 -30.39
CA LEU A 479 6.27 -12.08 -31.29
C LEU A 479 6.45 -11.57 -32.72
N LYS A 480 7.64 -11.73 -33.29
CA LYS A 480 8.01 -11.28 -34.64
C LYS A 480 8.20 -12.44 -35.59
N ASN A 481 8.18 -12.17 -36.88
CA ASN A 481 8.49 -13.16 -37.94
C ASN A 481 10.03 -13.26 -38.10
N VAL A 482 10.68 -13.81 -37.09
CA VAL A 482 12.13 -14.08 -37.05
C VAL A 482 12.38 -15.54 -36.72
N PRO A 483 13.58 -16.09 -36.93
CA PRO A 483 13.89 -17.44 -36.44
C PRO A 483 13.76 -17.53 -34.92
N HIS A 484 12.91 -18.45 -34.44
CA HIS A 484 12.66 -18.67 -33.03
C HIS A 484 13.45 -19.85 -32.48
N GLY A 485 13.94 -19.71 -31.26
CA GLY A 485 14.50 -20.79 -30.46
C GLY A 485 13.42 -21.69 -29.85
N ASN A 486 13.86 -22.66 -29.07
CA ASN A 486 12.96 -23.60 -28.39
C ASN A 486 13.17 -23.53 -26.88
N ILE A 487 12.08 -23.66 -26.12
CA ILE A 487 12.13 -23.83 -24.67
C ILE A 487 11.83 -25.30 -24.39
N GLN A 488 12.78 -25.97 -23.71
CA GLN A 488 12.67 -27.35 -23.32
C GLN A 488 12.53 -27.47 -21.82
N GLU A 489 11.58 -28.25 -21.36
CA GLU A 489 11.53 -28.68 -19.96
C GLU A 489 12.49 -29.85 -19.77
N ILE A 490 13.38 -29.73 -18.80
CA ILE A 490 14.28 -30.80 -18.37
C ILE A 490 13.98 -31.22 -16.94
N GLN A 491 14.21 -32.50 -16.67
CA GLN A 491 14.10 -33.07 -15.33
C GLN A 491 15.40 -33.75 -14.97
N PHE A 492 15.91 -33.51 -13.77
CA PHE A 492 17.12 -34.12 -13.27
C PHE A 492 16.97 -34.52 -11.80
N TRP A 493 17.68 -35.56 -11.42
CA TRP A 493 17.75 -35.98 -10.02
C TRP A 493 18.71 -35.09 -9.27
N SER A 494 18.29 -34.54 -8.14
CA SER A 494 19.14 -33.75 -7.23
C SER A 494 19.56 -34.65 -6.05
N GLU A 495 20.84 -34.98 -5.99
CA GLU A 495 21.39 -35.75 -4.88
C GLU A 495 21.37 -34.95 -3.56
N SER A 496 21.56 -33.63 -3.63
CA SER A 496 21.59 -32.78 -2.44
C SER A 496 20.21 -32.61 -1.78
N THR A 497 19.13 -32.65 -2.57
CA THR A 497 17.76 -32.53 -2.07
C THR A 497 16.99 -33.87 -2.09
N GLN A 498 17.59 -34.95 -2.60
CA GLN A 498 16.96 -36.28 -2.74
C GLN A 498 15.59 -36.21 -3.43
N SER A 499 15.50 -35.42 -4.50
CA SER A 499 14.24 -35.20 -5.24
C SER A 499 14.49 -34.89 -6.70
N MET A 500 13.48 -35.16 -7.54
CA MET A 500 13.46 -34.69 -8.91
C MET A 500 13.32 -33.20 -8.94
N LYS A 501 14.15 -32.53 -9.73
CA LYS A 501 14.09 -31.08 -10.03
C LYS A 501 13.77 -30.88 -11.49
N ARG A 502 13.19 -29.72 -11.77
CA ARG A 502 12.80 -29.26 -13.10
C ARG A 502 13.52 -27.94 -13.42
N ALA A 503 13.89 -27.79 -14.68
CA ALA A 503 14.36 -26.52 -15.21
C ALA A 503 13.89 -26.34 -16.65
N PHE A 504 13.86 -25.09 -17.12
CA PHE A 504 13.56 -24.76 -18.51
C PHE A 504 14.83 -24.28 -19.19
N VAL A 505 15.10 -24.81 -20.38
CA VAL A 505 16.26 -24.45 -21.18
C VAL A 505 15.80 -23.87 -22.51
N TYR A 506 16.11 -22.59 -22.73
CA TYR A 506 15.98 -21.99 -24.05
C TYR A 506 17.23 -22.33 -24.86
N THR A 507 17.03 -22.79 -26.09
CA THR A 507 18.05 -23.01 -27.11
C THR A 507 17.78 -22.15 -28.33
N PRO A 508 18.79 -21.46 -28.90
CA PRO A 508 18.56 -20.54 -30.01
C PRO A 508 18.14 -21.27 -31.29
N ALA A 509 17.57 -20.52 -32.23
CA ALA A 509 17.23 -21.05 -33.55
C ALA A 509 18.44 -21.74 -34.16
N ASN A 510 18.21 -22.83 -34.88
CA ASN A 510 19.24 -23.71 -35.47
C ASN A 510 20.13 -24.48 -34.46
N TYR A 511 19.76 -24.50 -33.17
CA TYR A 511 20.47 -25.33 -32.20
C TYR A 511 20.56 -26.80 -32.65
N GLY A 512 21.73 -27.37 -32.52
CA GLY A 512 21.98 -28.76 -32.93
C GLY A 512 22.04 -29.01 -34.44
N GLN A 513 21.90 -27.98 -35.27
CA GLN A 513 22.05 -28.07 -36.72
C GLN A 513 23.51 -27.82 -37.11
N PRO A 514 24.02 -28.51 -38.12
CA PRO A 514 25.35 -28.21 -38.64
C PRO A 514 25.45 -26.80 -39.21
N ASN A 515 26.47 -26.07 -38.85
CA ASN A 515 26.81 -24.78 -39.42
C ASN A 515 27.35 -24.91 -40.87
N LYS A 516 27.68 -23.80 -41.52
CA LYS A 516 28.22 -23.77 -42.89
C LYS A 516 29.51 -24.60 -43.07
N LYS A 517 30.20 -24.95 -41.98
CA LYS A 517 31.41 -25.79 -41.96
C LYS A 517 31.12 -27.27 -41.59
N GLY A 518 29.83 -27.64 -41.52
CA GLY A 518 29.40 -29.00 -41.15
C GLY A 518 29.60 -29.36 -39.67
N LYS A 519 29.84 -28.38 -38.79
CA LYS A 519 30.04 -28.60 -37.36
C LYS A 519 28.84 -28.08 -36.58
N ILE A 520 28.52 -28.76 -35.47
CA ILE A 520 27.51 -28.28 -34.52
C ILE A 520 28.16 -27.19 -33.66
N ASP A 521 27.53 -26.05 -33.58
CA ASP A 521 27.98 -24.93 -32.76
C ASP A 521 27.72 -25.20 -31.26
N ARG A 522 28.60 -24.67 -30.43
CA ARG A 522 28.44 -24.62 -28.98
C ARG A 522 28.14 -23.22 -28.54
N TYR A 523 27.39 -23.07 -27.46
CA TYR A 523 26.79 -21.81 -27.06
C TYR A 523 27.21 -21.40 -25.64
N PRO A 524 27.39 -20.07 -25.37
CA PRO A 524 27.47 -19.57 -24.02
C PRO A 524 26.11 -19.74 -23.32
N VAL A 525 26.13 -19.79 -21.97
CA VAL A 525 24.95 -20.08 -21.16
C VAL A 525 24.72 -18.98 -20.13
N LEU A 526 23.48 -18.48 -20.10
CA LEU A 526 22.96 -17.60 -19.05
C LEU A 526 22.08 -18.42 -18.08
N TYR A 527 22.46 -18.47 -16.83
CA TYR A 527 21.61 -18.99 -15.74
C TYR A 527 20.81 -17.83 -15.18
N LEU A 528 19.47 -17.92 -15.30
CA LEU A 528 18.53 -16.83 -15.05
C LEU A 528 17.54 -17.24 -13.95
N GLN A 529 17.62 -16.57 -12.78
CA GLN A 529 16.87 -16.89 -11.60
C GLN A 529 15.63 -16.01 -11.44
N HIS A 530 14.51 -16.62 -11.03
CA HIS A 530 13.24 -15.94 -10.77
C HIS A 530 13.22 -15.22 -9.40
N GLY A 531 12.20 -14.39 -9.20
CA GLY A 531 11.93 -13.71 -7.93
C GLY A 531 11.29 -14.62 -6.89
N TRP A 532 11.16 -14.09 -5.66
CA TRP A 532 10.53 -14.83 -4.58
C TRP A 532 9.08 -15.16 -4.89
N GLY A 533 8.68 -16.40 -4.61
CA GLY A 533 7.30 -16.86 -4.80
C GLY A 533 6.94 -17.26 -6.24
N GLU A 534 7.88 -17.11 -7.17
CA GLU A 534 7.75 -17.57 -8.55
C GLU A 534 8.35 -18.99 -8.73
N ASP A 535 8.40 -19.48 -9.95
CA ASP A 535 9.01 -20.76 -10.31
C ASP A 535 9.85 -20.64 -11.61
N GLU A 536 10.39 -21.76 -12.06
CA GLU A 536 11.25 -21.85 -13.24
C GLU A 536 10.54 -21.47 -14.54
N THR A 537 9.22 -21.26 -14.54
CA THR A 537 8.47 -20.83 -15.72
C THR A 537 8.40 -19.31 -15.87
N ALA A 538 8.71 -18.55 -14.82
CA ALA A 538 8.49 -17.11 -14.76
C ALA A 538 9.19 -16.36 -15.91
N TRP A 539 10.47 -16.59 -16.09
CA TRP A 539 11.22 -15.91 -17.15
C TRP A 539 10.83 -16.32 -18.56
N SER A 540 10.36 -17.56 -18.76
CA SER A 540 9.94 -18.01 -20.08
C SER A 540 8.56 -17.53 -20.46
N ARG A 541 7.66 -17.35 -19.50
CA ARG A 541 6.26 -16.95 -19.71
C ARG A 541 6.03 -15.46 -19.44
N GLN A 542 6.17 -15.03 -18.21
CA GLN A 542 5.92 -13.64 -17.81
C GLN A 542 7.04 -12.71 -18.29
N GLY A 543 8.29 -13.15 -18.20
CA GLY A 543 9.46 -12.35 -18.55
C GLY A 543 9.86 -12.39 -20.04
N HIS A 544 9.14 -13.15 -20.90
CA HIS A 544 9.35 -13.24 -22.34
C HIS A 544 10.82 -13.48 -22.79
N ALA A 545 11.66 -14.08 -21.93
CA ALA A 545 13.11 -14.16 -22.14
C ALA A 545 13.50 -14.82 -23.48
N GLY A 546 12.74 -15.81 -23.94
CA GLY A 546 12.97 -16.45 -25.24
C GLY A 546 12.71 -15.49 -26.42
N LEU A 547 11.59 -14.76 -26.41
CA LEU A 547 11.23 -13.80 -27.47
C LEU A 547 12.21 -12.62 -27.50
N ILE A 548 12.59 -12.12 -26.33
CA ILE A 548 13.61 -11.07 -26.22
C ILE A 548 14.90 -11.51 -26.90
N LEU A 549 15.36 -12.73 -26.60
CA LEU A 549 16.62 -13.22 -27.15
C LEU A 549 16.50 -13.50 -28.65
N ASP A 550 15.38 -14.09 -29.13
CA ASP A 550 15.15 -14.27 -30.56
C ASP A 550 15.23 -12.97 -31.35
N ASN A 551 14.54 -11.92 -30.83
CA ASN A 551 14.55 -10.60 -31.47
C ASN A 551 15.94 -9.95 -31.46
N LEU A 552 16.69 -10.03 -30.33
CA LEU A 552 18.04 -9.48 -30.22
C LEU A 552 19.05 -10.22 -31.12
N ILE A 553 18.90 -11.54 -31.25
CA ILE A 553 19.75 -12.33 -32.18
C ILE A 553 19.44 -11.97 -33.62
N ALA A 554 18.15 -11.86 -34.01
CA ALA A 554 17.73 -11.48 -35.35
C ALA A 554 18.19 -10.08 -35.73
N ASP A 555 18.17 -9.13 -34.77
CA ASP A 555 18.68 -7.77 -34.95
C ASP A 555 20.23 -7.69 -34.97
N GLY A 556 20.93 -8.78 -34.72
CA GLY A 556 22.39 -8.80 -34.60
C GLY A 556 22.95 -8.10 -33.37
N LYS A 557 22.11 -7.84 -32.38
CA LYS A 557 22.46 -7.16 -31.11
C LYS A 557 22.99 -8.13 -30.05
N CYS A 558 22.72 -9.41 -30.19
CA CYS A 558 23.17 -10.46 -29.30
C CYS A 558 23.71 -11.66 -30.11
N ALA A 559 24.80 -12.24 -29.65
CA ALA A 559 25.23 -13.55 -30.16
C ALA A 559 24.29 -14.66 -29.68
N PRO A 560 24.05 -15.70 -30.47
CA PRO A 560 23.23 -16.83 -30.02
C PRO A 560 23.78 -17.42 -28.71
N CYS A 561 22.92 -17.57 -27.72
CA CYS A 561 23.25 -18.16 -26.42
C CYS A 561 22.06 -18.97 -25.89
N MET A 562 22.30 -19.78 -24.88
CA MET A 562 21.30 -20.54 -24.17
C MET A 562 20.90 -19.81 -22.88
N ILE A 563 19.66 -20.03 -22.44
CA ILE A 563 19.21 -19.60 -21.10
C ILE A 563 18.75 -20.82 -20.33
N VAL A 564 19.19 -20.94 -19.09
CA VAL A 564 18.75 -21.97 -18.13
C VAL A 564 18.00 -21.30 -17.02
N MET A 565 16.72 -21.60 -16.89
CA MET A 565 15.80 -21.08 -15.89
C MET A 565 15.46 -22.21 -14.93
N THR A 566 15.78 -22.04 -13.67
CA THR A 566 15.66 -23.08 -12.65
C THR A 566 14.90 -22.60 -11.43
N TYR A 567 14.38 -23.55 -10.66
CA TYR A 567 13.66 -23.27 -9.42
C TYR A 567 14.65 -22.96 -8.29
N GLY A 568 14.60 -21.73 -7.79
CA GLY A 568 15.50 -21.26 -6.73
C GLY A 568 15.09 -21.69 -5.33
N MET A 569 13.82 -21.99 -5.11
CA MET A 569 13.28 -22.35 -3.79
C MET A 569 13.41 -23.85 -3.57
N THR A 570 14.62 -24.32 -3.27
CA THR A 570 15.00 -25.74 -3.31
C THR A 570 14.44 -26.61 -2.18
N ASN A 571 14.08 -26.04 -1.04
CA ASN A 571 13.36 -26.73 0.02
C ASN A 571 11.86 -26.41 -0.06
N GLU A 572 11.02 -27.35 0.38
CA GLU A 572 9.59 -27.13 0.41
C GLU A 572 9.23 -25.88 1.20
N LEU A 573 8.65 -24.91 0.51
CA LEU A 573 8.05 -23.76 1.15
C LEU A 573 6.71 -24.18 1.75
N LYS A 574 6.62 -24.17 3.06
CA LYS A 574 5.37 -24.45 3.76
C LYS A 574 4.66 -23.14 4.08
N TRP A 575 3.39 -23.06 3.69
CA TRP A 575 2.56 -21.90 4.05
C TRP A 575 2.57 -21.69 5.58
N GLY A 576 2.88 -20.49 6.03
CA GLY A 576 3.05 -20.15 7.44
C GLY A 576 4.47 -20.37 8.00
N HIS A 577 5.38 -20.98 7.23
CA HIS A 577 6.77 -21.25 7.62
C HIS A 577 7.78 -20.61 6.64
N MET A 578 7.45 -19.44 6.12
CA MET A 578 8.22 -18.74 5.09
C MET A 578 9.62 -18.32 5.55
N ASN A 579 9.85 -18.20 6.85
CA ASN A 579 11.13 -17.88 7.47
C ASN A 579 12.08 -19.06 7.61
N GLU A 580 11.63 -20.27 7.29
CA GLU A 580 12.45 -21.49 7.34
C GLU A 580 13.17 -21.78 6.02
N PHE A 581 13.11 -20.86 5.05
CA PHE A 581 13.74 -21.02 3.74
C PHE A 581 15.27 -21.05 3.85
N ASP A 582 15.90 -22.13 3.33
CA ASP A 582 17.36 -22.30 3.30
C ASP A 582 17.96 -21.91 1.94
N TRP A 583 18.51 -20.71 1.86
CA TRP A 583 19.18 -20.21 0.68
C TRP A 583 20.41 -21.01 0.24
N THR A 584 21.02 -21.75 1.14
CA THR A 584 22.28 -22.45 0.86
C THR A 584 22.06 -23.75 0.07
N ALA A 585 20.88 -24.35 0.18
CA ALA A 585 20.55 -25.57 -0.55
C ALA A 585 20.56 -25.34 -2.07
N PHE A 586 20.10 -24.19 -2.54
CA PHE A 586 20.10 -23.82 -3.95
C PHE A 586 21.48 -23.83 -4.59
N GLN A 587 22.52 -23.34 -3.90
CA GLN A 587 23.87 -23.28 -4.43
C GLN A 587 24.40 -24.65 -4.86
N ARG A 588 24.15 -25.68 -4.07
CA ARG A 588 24.56 -27.06 -4.41
C ARG A 588 23.79 -27.58 -5.60
N VAL A 589 22.49 -27.44 -5.62
CA VAL A 589 21.65 -27.84 -6.77
C VAL A 589 22.11 -27.15 -8.05
N LEU A 590 22.37 -25.86 -8.02
CA LEU A 590 22.81 -25.12 -9.18
C LEU A 590 24.23 -25.55 -9.63
N MET A 591 25.19 -25.44 -8.71
CA MET A 591 26.62 -25.48 -9.09
C MET A 591 27.19 -26.87 -9.19
N ASP A 592 26.73 -27.81 -8.36
CA ASP A 592 27.27 -29.15 -8.32
C ASP A 592 26.44 -30.17 -9.14
N GLU A 593 25.18 -29.81 -9.47
CA GLU A 593 24.27 -30.73 -10.15
C GLU A 593 23.76 -30.17 -11.49
N LEU A 594 23.08 -29.03 -11.52
CA LEU A 594 22.46 -28.53 -12.74
C LEU A 594 23.47 -28.02 -13.77
N VAL A 595 24.50 -27.25 -13.37
CA VAL A 595 25.53 -26.79 -14.32
C VAL A 595 26.26 -27.96 -14.99
N PRO A 596 26.74 -28.99 -14.26
CA PRO A 596 27.32 -30.19 -14.89
C PRO A 596 26.33 -30.97 -15.76
N TYR A 597 25.07 -31.07 -15.33
CA TYR A 597 24.02 -31.71 -16.13
C TYR A 597 23.85 -31.00 -17.48
N VAL A 598 23.70 -29.68 -17.47
CA VAL A 598 23.54 -28.88 -18.69
C VAL A 598 24.78 -29.02 -19.61
N ASP A 599 25.98 -28.93 -19.07
CA ASP A 599 27.21 -29.07 -19.84
C ASP A 599 27.38 -30.43 -20.48
N SER A 600 26.82 -31.48 -19.87
CA SER A 600 26.89 -32.88 -20.41
C SER A 600 25.76 -33.20 -21.42
N HIS A 601 24.62 -32.50 -21.36
CA HIS A 601 23.44 -32.81 -22.18
C HIS A 601 23.20 -31.82 -23.32
N PHE A 602 23.83 -30.63 -23.26
CA PHE A 602 23.64 -29.59 -24.25
C PHE A 602 24.95 -29.18 -24.90
N PHE A 603 24.86 -28.55 -26.05
CA PHE A 603 26.05 -28.00 -26.77
C PHE A 603 26.51 -26.70 -26.15
N THR A 604 27.03 -26.73 -24.95
CA THR A 604 27.54 -25.59 -24.22
C THR A 604 29.03 -25.36 -24.47
N ILE A 605 29.47 -24.08 -24.35
CA ILE A 605 30.87 -23.75 -24.14
C ILE A 605 31.11 -23.80 -22.63
N ALA A 606 31.58 -24.97 -22.15
CA ALA A 606 31.62 -25.33 -20.72
C ALA A 606 32.81 -24.67 -19.99
N ASP A 607 32.93 -23.37 -20.08
CA ASP A 607 33.94 -22.60 -19.35
C ASP A 607 33.38 -21.37 -18.68
N ARG A 608 34.12 -20.81 -17.75
CA ARG A 608 33.74 -19.63 -16.97
C ARG A 608 33.40 -18.42 -17.85
N ASP A 609 34.20 -18.20 -18.87
CA ASP A 609 34.13 -16.98 -19.67
C ASP A 609 32.95 -16.96 -20.67
N HIS A 610 32.26 -18.10 -20.78
CA HIS A 610 31.03 -18.23 -21.56
C HIS A 610 29.81 -18.59 -20.68
N ARG A 611 29.94 -18.37 -19.37
CA ARG A 611 28.86 -18.64 -18.44
C ARG A 611 28.49 -17.37 -17.66
N ALA A 612 27.23 -16.99 -17.69
CA ALA A 612 26.66 -15.87 -16.95
C ALA A 612 25.63 -16.35 -15.91
N MET A 613 25.50 -15.61 -14.84
CA MET A 613 24.42 -15.81 -13.88
C MET A 613 23.77 -14.47 -13.52
N THR A 614 22.45 -14.43 -13.51
CA THR A 614 21.67 -13.28 -13.10
C THR A 614 20.34 -13.70 -12.52
N GLY A 615 19.67 -12.78 -11.80
CA GLY A 615 18.34 -13.04 -11.26
C GLY A 615 17.67 -11.81 -10.67
N LEU A 616 16.36 -11.94 -10.49
CA LEU A 616 15.50 -10.90 -9.97
C LEU A 616 15.27 -11.07 -8.46
N SER A 617 15.40 -10.00 -7.68
CA SER A 617 15.04 -9.98 -6.26
C SER A 617 15.74 -11.13 -5.48
N MET A 618 14.99 -12.13 -5.03
CA MET A 618 15.52 -13.36 -4.45
C MET A 618 16.61 -14.00 -5.35
N GLY A 619 16.30 -14.16 -6.64
CA GLY A 619 17.27 -14.72 -7.61
C GLY A 619 18.51 -13.86 -7.77
N GLY A 620 18.42 -12.55 -7.55
CA GLY A 620 19.59 -11.65 -7.46
C GLY A 620 20.43 -11.94 -6.21
N MET A 621 19.80 -12.16 -5.07
CA MET A 621 20.50 -12.54 -3.83
C MET A 621 21.19 -13.93 -4.00
N GLU A 622 20.50 -14.90 -4.59
CA GLU A 622 21.08 -16.20 -4.92
C GLU A 622 22.26 -16.09 -5.88
N THR A 623 22.12 -15.25 -6.92
CA THR A 623 23.22 -14.93 -7.85
C THR A 623 24.43 -14.37 -7.12
N ARG A 624 24.20 -13.37 -6.24
CA ARG A 624 25.28 -12.77 -5.47
C ARG A 624 26.00 -13.80 -4.58
N MET A 625 25.23 -14.63 -3.87
CA MET A 625 25.79 -15.67 -3.01
C MET A 625 26.57 -16.72 -3.81
N ALA A 626 26.02 -17.23 -4.90
CA ALA A 626 26.64 -18.25 -5.73
C ALA A 626 27.93 -17.76 -6.40
N THR A 627 27.90 -16.56 -6.96
CA THR A 627 29.05 -15.98 -7.66
C THR A 627 30.20 -15.59 -6.74
N LEU A 628 29.90 -15.16 -5.51
CA LEU A 628 30.93 -14.91 -4.49
C LEU A 628 31.51 -16.21 -3.90
N ALA A 629 30.68 -17.25 -3.74
CA ALA A 629 31.13 -18.53 -3.23
C ALA A 629 32.02 -19.30 -4.23
N ARG A 630 31.67 -19.24 -5.53
CA ARG A 630 32.34 -19.96 -6.61
C ARG A 630 32.68 -19.05 -7.83
N PRO A 631 33.54 -18.04 -7.65
CA PRO A 631 33.81 -17.02 -8.68
C PRO A 631 34.51 -17.59 -9.94
N GLU A 632 35.02 -18.82 -9.86
CA GLU A 632 35.58 -19.55 -10.99
C GLU A 632 34.52 -20.17 -11.93
N MET A 633 33.21 -20.16 -11.55
CA MET A 633 32.19 -20.79 -12.37
C MET A 633 31.55 -19.83 -13.39
N PHE A 634 31.38 -18.57 -13.02
CA PHE A 634 30.66 -17.57 -13.83
C PHE A 634 31.56 -16.38 -14.14
N GLY A 635 31.65 -16.02 -15.42
CA GLY A 635 32.41 -14.85 -15.85
C GLY A 635 31.62 -13.54 -15.83
N TYR A 636 30.30 -13.59 -15.93
CA TYR A 636 29.40 -12.43 -15.99
C TYR A 636 28.34 -12.55 -14.91
N TRP A 637 28.16 -11.48 -14.15
CA TRP A 637 27.28 -11.44 -12.98
C TRP A 637 26.24 -10.32 -13.10
N GLY A 638 24.98 -10.61 -12.85
CA GLY A 638 23.90 -9.65 -12.94
C GLY A 638 22.96 -9.69 -11.73
N LEU A 639 22.57 -8.53 -11.19
CA LEU A 639 21.58 -8.43 -10.13
C LEU A 639 20.45 -7.50 -10.58
N PHE A 640 19.23 -8.03 -10.67
CA PHE A 640 18.02 -7.27 -10.97
C PHE A 640 17.24 -7.09 -9.67
N SER A 641 17.17 -5.86 -9.15
CA SER A 641 16.54 -5.56 -7.85
C SER A 641 16.96 -6.50 -6.71
N GLY A 642 18.16 -7.08 -6.80
CA GLY A 642 18.69 -8.14 -5.93
C GLY A 642 19.87 -7.72 -5.06
N GLY A 643 20.08 -6.42 -4.88
CA GLY A 643 21.19 -5.88 -4.11
C GLY A 643 22.33 -5.35 -4.97
N ILE A 644 23.52 -5.26 -4.39
CA ILE A 644 24.73 -4.73 -5.03
C ILE A 644 25.92 -5.63 -4.74
N TYR A 645 26.97 -5.49 -5.55
CA TYR A 645 28.34 -5.86 -5.18
C TYR A 645 29.08 -4.61 -4.74
N GLU A 646 29.88 -4.74 -3.70
CA GLU A 646 30.79 -3.69 -3.23
C GLU A 646 32.24 -4.07 -3.57
N PRO A 647 33.16 -3.13 -3.77
CA PRO A 647 34.57 -3.46 -4.05
C PRO A 647 35.22 -4.39 -3.02
N LYS A 648 34.79 -4.29 -1.74
CA LYS A 648 35.26 -5.18 -0.67
C LYS A 648 34.87 -6.64 -0.86
N ASP A 649 33.71 -6.93 -1.47
CA ASP A 649 33.26 -8.29 -1.75
C ASP A 649 34.14 -8.98 -2.78
N LEU A 650 34.86 -8.19 -3.59
CA LEU A 650 35.64 -8.67 -4.73
C LEU A 650 37.16 -8.68 -4.50
N GLN A 651 37.64 -8.29 -3.32
CA GLN A 651 39.09 -8.15 -3.04
C GLN A 651 39.88 -9.46 -3.16
N ASN A 652 39.25 -10.60 -2.79
CA ASN A 652 39.92 -11.89 -2.72
C ASN A 652 39.27 -12.95 -3.63
N VAL A 653 38.49 -12.54 -4.59
CA VAL A 653 37.83 -13.43 -5.53
C VAL A 653 38.34 -13.21 -6.94
N LYS A 654 38.25 -14.25 -7.79
CA LYS A 654 38.56 -14.10 -9.21
C LYS A 654 37.61 -13.11 -9.85
N ALA A 655 38.09 -11.92 -10.24
CA ALA A 655 37.27 -10.86 -10.75
C ALA A 655 36.34 -11.29 -11.90
N PRO A 656 35.07 -10.91 -11.89
CA PRO A 656 34.18 -11.16 -13.03
C PRO A 656 34.65 -10.34 -14.24
N ARG A 657 34.30 -10.80 -15.44
CA ARG A 657 34.53 -10.07 -16.67
C ARG A 657 33.63 -8.83 -16.77
N ARG A 658 32.43 -8.95 -16.28
CA ARG A 658 31.47 -7.84 -16.25
C ARG A 658 30.45 -8.05 -15.12
N ILE A 659 30.05 -6.91 -14.51
CA ILE A 659 28.97 -6.85 -13.53
C ILE A 659 27.86 -5.96 -14.11
N PHE A 660 26.60 -6.42 -13.98
CA PHE A 660 25.42 -5.65 -14.34
C PHE A 660 24.52 -5.51 -13.10
N LEU A 661 24.11 -4.29 -12.77
CA LEU A 661 23.23 -3.98 -11.65
C LEU A 661 22.01 -3.21 -12.17
N SER A 662 20.82 -3.60 -11.78
CA SER A 662 19.61 -2.83 -12.10
C SER A 662 18.61 -2.79 -10.98
N CYS A 663 17.75 -1.77 -11.01
CA CYS A 663 16.56 -1.65 -10.18
C CYS A 663 15.49 -0.80 -10.90
N GLY A 664 14.27 -0.80 -10.39
CA GLY A 664 13.24 0.16 -10.77
C GLY A 664 13.54 1.56 -10.22
N GLU A 665 13.04 2.60 -10.90
CA GLU A 665 13.22 4.00 -10.46
C GLU A 665 12.59 4.28 -9.09
N ARG A 666 11.56 3.51 -8.72
CA ARG A 666 10.84 3.59 -7.44
C ARG A 666 11.50 2.85 -6.29
N GLU A 667 12.61 2.12 -6.55
CA GLU A 667 13.36 1.40 -5.52
C GLU A 667 14.44 2.30 -4.91
N ASN A 668 15.70 2.05 -5.24
CA ASN A 668 16.84 2.87 -4.78
C ASN A 668 17.86 3.07 -5.91
N PRO A 669 17.55 3.87 -6.93
CA PRO A 669 18.42 4.08 -8.10
C PRO A 669 19.77 4.71 -7.74
N ASP A 670 19.80 5.59 -6.73
CA ASP A 670 21.05 6.22 -6.30
C ASP A 670 22.06 5.20 -5.77
N ARG A 671 21.57 4.19 -5.04
CA ARG A 671 22.43 3.11 -4.54
C ARG A 671 23.03 2.28 -5.68
N ILE A 672 22.27 2.00 -6.74
CA ILE A 672 22.77 1.28 -7.92
C ILE A 672 23.82 2.12 -8.63
N ASN A 673 23.55 3.39 -8.89
CA ASN A 673 24.48 4.31 -9.55
C ASN A 673 25.77 4.49 -8.74
N GLN A 674 25.67 4.63 -7.42
CA GLN A 674 26.83 4.71 -6.52
C GLN A 674 27.66 3.42 -6.58
N ALA A 675 27.02 2.25 -6.43
CA ALA A 675 27.72 0.96 -6.47
C ALA A 675 28.45 0.74 -7.80
N VAL A 676 27.85 1.08 -8.92
CA VAL A 676 28.49 1.00 -10.24
C VAL A 676 29.69 1.92 -10.32
N ASN A 677 29.61 3.15 -9.81
CA ASN A 677 30.73 4.09 -9.80
C ASN A 677 31.87 3.62 -8.89
N GLU A 678 31.57 3.07 -7.73
CA GLU A 678 32.56 2.50 -6.81
C GLU A 678 33.27 1.29 -7.42
N LEU A 679 32.52 0.38 -8.06
CA LEU A 679 33.09 -0.77 -8.78
C LEU A 679 34.00 -0.33 -9.93
N LYS A 680 33.60 0.64 -10.76
CA LYS A 680 34.42 1.21 -11.83
C LYS A 680 35.69 1.85 -11.27
N SER A 681 35.57 2.60 -10.18
CA SER A 681 36.74 3.26 -9.53
C SER A 681 37.71 2.23 -8.95
N ALA A 682 37.23 1.06 -8.57
CA ALA A 682 38.03 -0.08 -8.13
C ALA A 682 38.59 -0.94 -9.28
N GLY A 683 38.33 -0.57 -10.54
CA GLY A 683 38.86 -1.23 -11.73
C GLY A 683 38.00 -2.36 -12.30
N PHE A 684 36.76 -2.51 -11.87
CA PHE A 684 35.83 -3.52 -12.41
C PHE A 684 35.05 -2.96 -13.60
N ASP A 685 34.76 -3.83 -14.58
CA ASP A 685 33.84 -3.53 -15.67
C ASP A 685 32.38 -3.70 -15.16
N ALA A 686 31.76 -2.58 -14.79
CA ALA A 686 30.43 -2.56 -14.21
C ALA A 686 29.46 -1.65 -14.98
N TYR A 687 28.22 -2.07 -15.11
CA TYR A 687 27.13 -1.32 -15.75
C TYR A 687 25.92 -1.27 -14.83
N GLY A 688 25.21 -0.15 -14.87
CA GLY A 688 23.95 0.06 -14.17
C GLY A 688 22.83 0.39 -15.13
N HIS A 689 21.61 -0.03 -14.75
CA HIS A 689 20.38 0.33 -15.44
C HIS A 689 19.30 0.60 -14.41
N VAL A 690 18.56 1.68 -14.61
CA VAL A 690 17.36 2.00 -13.82
C VAL A 690 16.18 1.96 -14.78
N SER A 691 15.25 1.06 -14.52
CA SER A 691 14.01 0.97 -15.29
C SER A 691 13.00 2.01 -14.81
N PRO A 692 12.19 2.56 -15.70
CA PRO A 692 11.07 3.42 -15.35
C PRO A 692 10.10 2.75 -14.36
#